data_e79ee789ea6ce0f39502b64bb882d764
#
_entry.id   e79ee789ea6ce0f39502b64bb882d764
#
_cell.length_a   1.000
_cell.length_b   1.000
_cell.length_c   1.000
_cell.angle_alpha   90.00
_cell.angle_beta   90.00
_cell.angle_gamma   90.00
#
_symmetry.space_group_name_H-M   'P 1'
#
loop_
_entity.id
_entity.type
_entity.pdbx_description
1 polymer ?
#
loop_
_entity_poly.entity_id
_entity_poly.type
_entity_poly.pdbx_seq_one_letter_code
_entity_poly.pdbx_strand_id
1 'polypeptide(L)'
;ESCATPLGEGMEVDTHSAEGTEARQFILQMYLIDHALDCPTCDKSGECYLQDNTYLQNVNANPYRRPKFTQPYKHFSELIDYKWDRCIMCNRCTRVCDEMIGVTAIESNNRSLEATIAPAFGEDLTETNCTHCGMCIAVCPVGALTDRHFGHHPWELDSTETICGFCDVGCTLNVESNRGIARRTTHLWERGVNHGYICEFGRWGHEQVQHQDRLYYPTVRDREAAGQSYEIHWNDAVDLVAESLAHHQGEKFAALVSPDSTNEEAYLLQLFARAVMGSPHVDRLLTPAQRAVEAAVVAGLGRDVAGTNDMQEFFTDAKAGLLVGPSIGKTEPVASYWFHHSTIYREAKYVVISHDNFPLCHRAPLWLNPRRGTMALLLRGIARQVVELGLAAPGVQAGFEDAALERVAAETGCAADDIQRAAVIYATGGAGMRGDRPENGYGPSLIYSTVAHLAEGEEDPGAIAAACVDLAILTGNLGRAGGGVATPRGPANYQGVVDMGAHPVRFPGGHRVADPEIRARFEAAWLARWGDRATTSNGFVPVRTLHAGAGHGIDGLIAAIERGDVTAMYIENTVAGRHAEIDPRLYAALPKLEFLAVADHYADTPLGRLADVTLPLAMSMEKDGTFTSFDRTVQRLRQAVPPMGEAKSGIDIVASIARRMGYGLEERHAAQVMSEISRLVSGYGGVTYARLERGGITVPTGSFADEGATILAPGGEGMSGLSPALSGARA
;
A
#
# COMPACT_ATOMS: atom_id res chain seq x y z
N GLU A 1 -3.40 1.42 41.09
CA GLU A 1 -1.98 1.72 40.72
C GLU A 1 -1.24 0.50 40.15
N SER A 2 -1.94 -0.59 39.80
CA SER A 2 -1.34 -1.81 39.24
C SER A 2 -0.54 -1.57 37.95
N CYS A 3 -0.92 -0.58 37.14
CA CYS A 3 -0.21 -0.22 35.92
C CYS A 3 1.17 0.44 36.16
N ALA A 4 1.46 0.86 37.39
CA ALA A 4 2.71 1.54 37.76
C ALA A 4 3.51 0.78 38.83
N THR A 5 3.05 -0.38 39.26
CA THR A 5 3.71 -1.18 40.27
C THR A 5 4.67 -2.17 39.63
N PRO A 6 5.99 -2.08 39.89
CA PRO A 6 6.96 -3.05 39.38
C PRO A 6 6.66 -4.47 39.89
N LEU A 7 6.79 -5.45 39.01
CA LEU A 7 6.69 -6.86 39.40
C LEU A 7 7.95 -7.29 40.15
N GLY A 8 7.77 -7.97 41.29
CA GLY A 8 8.85 -8.55 42.07
C GLY A 8 8.74 -10.08 42.12
N GLU A 9 9.87 -10.75 42.32
CA GLU A 9 9.90 -12.20 42.50
C GLU A 9 9.13 -12.58 43.80
N GLY A 10 8.24 -13.57 43.69
CA GLY A 10 7.39 -14.00 44.82
C GLY A 10 6.17 -13.10 45.09
N MET A 11 5.86 -12.14 44.22
CA MET A 11 4.67 -11.31 44.35
C MET A 11 3.42 -12.14 44.09
N GLU A 12 2.49 -12.13 45.06
CA GLU A 12 1.16 -12.71 44.89
C GLU A 12 0.13 -11.60 44.64
N VAL A 13 -0.66 -11.75 43.57
CA VAL A 13 -1.67 -10.77 43.15
C VAL A 13 -3.05 -11.44 43.19
N ASP A 14 -3.93 -10.94 44.07
CA ASP A 14 -5.35 -11.35 44.10
C ASP A 14 -6.22 -10.24 43.49
N THR A 15 -6.81 -10.51 42.33
CA THR A 15 -7.73 -9.60 41.65
C THR A 15 -9.19 -9.74 42.16
N HIS A 16 -9.50 -10.66 43.04
CA HIS A 16 -10.86 -10.95 43.49
C HIS A 16 -11.05 -10.71 45.00
N SER A 17 -10.06 -10.17 45.70
CA SER A 17 -10.21 -9.84 47.12
C SER A 17 -11.34 -8.83 47.34
N ALA A 18 -11.91 -8.84 48.54
CA ALA A 18 -13.00 -7.92 48.93
C ALA A 18 -12.53 -6.46 48.79
N GLU A 19 -11.34 -6.16 49.31
CA GLU A 19 -10.72 -4.83 49.27
C GLU A 19 -10.46 -4.37 47.83
N GLY A 20 -9.96 -5.27 46.96
CA GLY A 20 -9.73 -4.97 45.55
C GLY A 20 -11.03 -4.70 44.77
N THR A 21 -12.09 -5.42 45.14
CA THR A 21 -13.44 -5.22 44.56
C THR A 21 -14.04 -3.89 45.01
N GLU A 22 -13.98 -3.57 46.30
CA GLU A 22 -14.44 -2.29 46.83
C GLU A 22 -13.70 -1.10 46.22
N ALA A 23 -12.37 -1.21 46.11
CA ALA A 23 -11.56 -0.18 45.46
C ALA A 23 -11.97 0.05 44.01
N ARG A 24 -12.23 -1.02 43.23
CA ARG A 24 -12.71 -0.89 41.82
C ARG A 24 -14.09 -0.24 41.78
N GLN A 25 -15.02 -0.64 42.62
CA GLN A 25 -16.35 -0.02 42.71
C GLN A 25 -16.25 1.47 43.03
N PHE A 26 -15.42 1.83 44.00
CA PHE A 26 -15.18 3.23 44.37
C PHE A 26 -14.64 4.04 43.20
N ILE A 27 -13.64 3.56 42.49
CA ILE A 27 -13.08 4.25 41.29
C ILE A 27 -14.13 4.41 40.21
N LEU A 28 -14.92 3.37 39.92
CA LEU A 28 -16.01 3.47 38.94
C LEU A 28 -17.06 4.52 39.35
N GLN A 29 -17.43 4.58 40.61
CA GLN A 29 -18.32 5.60 41.15
C GLN A 29 -17.73 7.02 40.93
N MET A 30 -16.43 7.19 41.18
CA MET A 30 -15.75 8.47 40.91
C MET A 30 -15.82 8.89 39.43
N TYR A 31 -15.57 7.96 38.47
CA TYR A 31 -15.74 8.25 37.07
C TYR A 31 -17.19 8.66 36.72
N LEU A 32 -18.18 8.05 37.31
CA LEU A 32 -19.60 8.31 37.03
C LEU A 32 -20.12 9.61 37.66
N ILE A 33 -19.34 10.35 38.44
CA ILE A 33 -19.78 11.63 39.04
C ILE A 33 -20.13 12.65 37.94
N ASP A 34 -19.22 12.86 37.01
CA ASP A 34 -19.41 13.83 35.93
C ASP A 34 -19.74 13.18 34.56
N HIS A 35 -19.48 11.89 34.40
CA HIS A 35 -19.76 11.17 33.17
C HIS A 35 -21.24 11.29 32.77
N ALA A 36 -21.48 11.62 31.49
CA ALA A 36 -22.83 11.63 30.95
C ALA A 36 -23.45 10.22 31.00
N LEU A 37 -24.62 10.09 31.61
CA LEU A 37 -25.35 8.82 31.67
C LEU A 37 -26.34 8.72 30.49
N ASP A 38 -25.83 8.98 29.29
CA ASP A 38 -26.59 9.04 28.05
C ASP A 38 -26.29 7.85 27.11
N CYS A 39 -25.97 6.68 27.68
CA CYS A 39 -25.63 5.48 26.92
C CYS A 39 -26.60 5.17 25.75
N PRO A 40 -27.93 5.34 25.86
CA PRO A 40 -28.84 5.10 24.74
C PRO A 40 -28.60 5.98 23.50
N THR A 41 -27.92 7.10 23.66
CA THR A 41 -27.58 8.04 22.57
C THR A 41 -26.08 8.15 22.33
N CYS A 42 -25.30 7.30 22.93
CA CYS A 42 -23.85 7.27 22.83
C CYS A 42 -23.40 6.26 21.77
N ASP A 43 -22.63 6.70 20.79
CA ASP A 43 -22.12 5.82 19.72
C ASP A 43 -21.18 4.71 20.22
N LYS A 44 -20.68 4.81 21.45
CA LYS A 44 -19.86 3.78 22.10
C LYS A 44 -20.67 2.78 22.93
N SER A 45 -22.00 2.89 22.95
CA SER A 45 -22.85 1.97 23.69
C SER A 45 -22.71 0.53 23.19
N GLY A 46 -22.53 -0.43 24.09
CA GLY A 46 -22.25 -1.83 23.76
C GLY A 46 -20.78 -2.14 23.47
N GLU A 47 -19.93 -1.12 23.32
CA GLU A 47 -18.47 -1.24 23.09
C GLU A 47 -17.67 -0.42 24.13
N CYS A 48 -18.28 -0.06 25.27
CA CYS A 48 -17.73 0.89 26.21
C CYS A 48 -17.16 0.17 27.45
N TYR A 49 -15.84 0.26 27.63
CA TYR A 49 -15.18 -0.35 28.79
C TYR A 49 -15.69 0.17 30.13
N LEU A 50 -16.12 1.44 30.22
CA LEU A 50 -16.72 1.98 31.44
C LEU A 50 -18.08 1.33 31.68
N GLN A 51 -18.90 1.17 30.67
CA GLN A 51 -20.20 0.49 30.78
C GLN A 51 -20.03 -0.95 31.19
N ASP A 52 -19.15 -1.72 30.56
CA ASP A 52 -18.89 -3.13 30.88
C ASP A 52 -18.40 -3.31 32.32
N ASN A 53 -17.41 -2.49 32.73
CA ASN A 53 -16.89 -2.54 34.07
C ASN A 53 -17.93 -2.15 35.12
N THR A 54 -18.83 -1.22 34.82
CA THR A 54 -19.94 -0.84 35.71
C THR A 54 -20.86 -2.03 35.98
N TYR A 55 -21.21 -2.80 34.94
CA TYR A 55 -21.97 -4.03 35.06
C TYR A 55 -21.18 -5.13 35.79
N LEU A 56 -19.95 -5.41 35.40
CA LEU A 56 -19.10 -6.46 35.95
C LEU A 56 -18.81 -6.26 37.44
N GLN A 57 -18.67 -5.02 37.89
CA GLN A 57 -18.42 -4.68 39.28
C GLN A 57 -19.70 -4.39 40.07
N ASN A 58 -20.88 -4.58 39.45
CA ASN A 58 -22.21 -4.38 40.10
C ASN A 58 -22.37 -2.99 40.71
N VAL A 59 -21.93 -1.94 40.00
CA VAL A 59 -22.09 -0.55 40.44
C VAL A 59 -23.47 -0.04 40.06
N ASN A 60 -24.46 -0.23 40.94
CA ASN A 60 -25.86 0.07 40.65
C ASN A 60 -26.28 1.49 41.03
N ALA A 61 -25.50 2.18 41.87
CA ALA A 61 -25.78 3.53 42.33
C ALA A 61 -24.51 4.33 42.55
N ASN A 62 -24.63 5.64 42.38
CA ASN A 62 -23.59 6.59 42.71
C ASN A 62 -23.99 7.31 44.01
N PRO A 63 -23.23 7.17 45.11
CA PRO A 63 -23.54 7.81 46.37
C PRO A 63 -23.29 9.33 46.36
N TYR A 64 -22.53 9.81 45.41
CA TYR A 64 -22.15 11.23 45.29
C TYR A 64 -23.23 12.02 44.57
N ARG A 65 -23.83 12.99 45.27
CA ARG A 65 -24.93 13.80 44.74
C ARG A 65 -24.49 15.27 44.63
N ARG A 66 -23.91 15.62 43.51
CA ARG A 66 -23.68 17.02 43.13
C ARG A 66 -24.14 17.24 41.68
N PRO A 67 -24.42 18.48 41.27
CA PRO A 67 -24.64 18.80 39.86
C PRO A 67 -23.43 18.33 39.03
N LYS A 68 -23.69 17.69 37.89
CA LYS A 68 -22.63 17.32 36.95
C LYS A 68 -21.98 18.57 36.37
N PHE A 69 -20.68 18.58 36.32
CA PHE A 69 -19.94 19.59 35.58
C PHE A 69 -19.99 19.18 34.13
N THR A 70 -20.35 20.11 33.23
CA THR A 70 -20.44 19.87 31.79
C THR A 70 -19.74 20.97 31.03
N GLN A 71 -19.20 20.63 29.87
CA GLN A 71 -18.63 21.58 28.93
C GLN A 71 -19.34 21.44 27.56
N PRO A 72 -19.28 22.47 26.72
CA PRO A 72 -19.87 22.41 25.40
C PRO A 72 -19.29 21.26 24.57
N TYR A 73 -20.16 20.64 23.79
CA TYR A 73 -19.76 19.70 22.74
C TYR A 73 -18.87 20.38 21.72
N LYS A 74 -17.83 19.69 21.25
CA LYS A 74 -16.87 20.23 20.25
C LYS A 74 -16.76 19.30 19.06
N HIS A 75 -16.85 19.86 17.89
CA HIS A 75 -16.35 19.25 16.66
C HIS A 75 -14.84 19.50 16.59
N PHE A 76 -14.04 18.46 16.58
CA PHE A 76 -12.59 18.59 16.45
C PHE A 76 -12.18 18.72 14.98
N SER A 77 -12.97 18.16 14.07
CA SER A 77 -12.86 18.30 12.62
C SER A 77 -14.14 17.80 11.95
N GLU A 78 -14.19 17.79 10.63
CA GLU A 78 -15.29 17.19 9.87
C GLU A 78 -15.47 15.69 10.14
N LEU A 79 -14.44 14.98 10.64
CA LEU A 79 -14.43 13.54 10.86
C LEU A 79 -14.51 13.14 12.33
N ILE A 80 -14.12 14.01 13.28
CA ILE A 80 -13.91 13.66 14.68
C ILE A 80 -14.66 14.58 15.61
N ASP A 81 -15.50 13.98 16.43
CA ASP A 81 -16.24 14.66 17.50
C ASP A 81 -15.63 14.40 18.87
N TYR A 82 -15.70 15.40 19.76
CA TYR A 82 -15.30 15.29 21.14
C TYR A 82 -16.39 15.77 22.10
N LYS A 83 -16.77 14.86 23.02
CA LYS A 83 -17.74 15.14 24.07
C LYS A 83 -17.07 15.04 25.42
N TRP A 84 -16.83 16.22 26.03
CA TRP A 84 -16.07 16.34 27.27
C TRP A 84 -16.67 15.55 28.42
N ASP A 85 -17.97 15.60 28.64
CA ASP A 85 -18.69 14.95 29.75
C ASP A 85 -18.72 13.42 29.64
N ARG A 86 -18.27 12.84 28.54
CA ARG A 86 -18.01 11.41 28.41
C ARG A 86 -16.54 11.04 28.64
N CYS A 87 -15.63 12.03 28.70
CA CYS A 87 -14.20 11.77 28.87
C CYS A 87 -13.87 11.38 30.31
N ILE A 88 -13.05 10.35 30.46
CA ILE A 88 -12.52 9.90 31.77
C ILE A 88 -11.05 10.33 32.00
N MET A 89 -10.53 11.22 31.20
CA MET A 89 -9.17 11.77 31.27
C MET A 89 -8.06 10.71 31.36
N CYS A 90 -8.21 9.61 30.65
CA CYS A 90 -7.25 8.50 30.65
C CYS A 90 -5.98 8.74 29.81
N ASN A 91 -5.97 9.78 29.01
CA ASN A 91 -4.86 10.21 28.12
C ASN A 91 -4.40 9.15 27.08
N ARG A 92 -5.18 8.10 26.80
CA ARG A 92 -4.81 7.11 25.77
C ARG A 92 -4.74 7.75 24.38
N CYS A 93 -5.65 8.69 24.08
CA CYS A 93 -5.71 9.39 22.81
C CYS A 93 -4.51 10.32 22.58
N THR A 94 -4.04 11.02 23.61
CA THR A 94 -2.86 11.89 23.51
C THR A 94 -1.60 11.05 23.33
N ARG A 95 -1.48 9.95 24.07
CA ARG A 95 -0.34 9.05 23.95
C ARG A 95 -0.25 8.37 22.59
N VAL A 96 -1.35 7.86 22.04
CA VAL A 96 -1.31 7.26 20.70
C VAL A 96 -0.95 8.32 19.63
N CYS A 97 -1.45 9.56 19.79
CA CYS A 97 -1.16 10.65 18.89
C CYS A 97 0.32 11.07 18.89
N ASP A 98 0.95 11.08 20.06
CA ASP A 98 2.37 11.41 20.23
C ASP A 98 3.29 10.21 19.98
N GLU A 99 3.07 9.09 20.69
CA GLU A 99 4.02 7.98 20.77
C GLU A 99 4.01 7.08 19.53
N MET A 100 2.86 6.94 18.86
CA MET A 100 2.72 6.09 17.66
C MET A 100 2.61 6.89 16.37
N ILE A 101 1.64 7.82 16.33
CA ILE A 101 1.38 8.60 15.10
C ILE A 101 2.45 9.66 14.89
N GLY A 102 2.96 10.22 15.99
CA GLY A 102 4.07 11.18 15.99
C GLY A 102 3.70 12.60 15.64
N VAL A 103 2.41 12.94 15.63
CA VAL A 103 1.95 14.28 15.21
C VAL A 103 1.58 15.20 16.38
N THR A 104 1.32 14.64 17.56
CA THR A 104 1.02 15.40 18.81
C THR A 104 -0.07 16.48 18.60
N ALA A 105 -1.13 16.11 17.86
CA ALA A 105 -2.16 17.07 17.48
C ALA A 105 -3.13 17.40 18.62
N ILE A 106 -3.25 16.52 19.63
CA ILE A 106 -4.11 16.68 20.81
C ILE A 106 -3.35 16.38 22.08
N GLU A 107 -3.63 17.18 23.11
CA GLU A 107 -3.03 17.06 24.42
C GLU A 107 -4.04 17.26 25.55
N SER A 108 -3.60 17.02 26.80
CA SER A 108 -4.36 17.32 28.00
C SER A 108 -4.16 18.77 28.38
N ASN A 109 -5.18 19.60 28.19
CA ASN A 109 -5.15 21.02 28.49
C ASN A 109 -5.89 21.31 29.81
N ASN A 110 -5.51 22.40 30.46
CA ASN A 110 -6.05 22.87 31.73
C ASN A 110 -5.82 21.89 32.91
N ARG A 111 -6.41 22.16 34.04
CA ARG A 111 -6.26 21.40 35.27
C ARG A 111 -7.58 21.27 36.03
N SER A 112 -7.63 20.28 36.95
CA SER A 112 -8.78 20.03 37.85
C SER A 112 -10.06 19.82 37.03
N LEU A 113 -11.18 20.45 37.38
CA LEU A 113 -12.49 20.30 36.75
C LEU A 113 -12.54 20.87 35.33
N GLU A 114 -11.58 21.69 34.94
CA GLU A 114 -11.46 22.24 33.58
C GLU A 114 -10.55 21.42 32.69
N ALA A 115 -9.95 20.35 33.21
CA ALA A 115 -9.08 19.48 32.41
C ALA A 115 -9.86 18.91 31.20
N THR A 116 -9.26 19.01 30.03
CA THR A 116 -9.89 18.57 28.78
C THR A 116 -8.82 18.06 27.80
N ILE A 117 -9.23 17.19 26.90
CA ILE A 117 -8.42 16.88 25.73
C ILE A 117 -8.74 17.92 24.66
N ALA A 118 -7.72 18.53 24.11
CA ALA A 118 -7.92 19.54 23.04
C ALA A 118 -6.66 19.67 22.17
N PRO A 119 -6.81 20.14 20.93
CA PRO A 119 -5.71 20.70 20.16
C PRO A 119 -5.09 21.93 20.86
N ALA A 120 -3.89 22.31 20.46
CA ALA A 120 -3.25 23.51 20.96
C ALA A 120 -4.16 24.73 20.76
N PHE A 121 -4.28 25.58 21.78
CA PHE A 121 -5.13 26.78 21.81
C PHE A 121 -6.63 26.52 21.56
N GLY A 122 -7.08 25.25 21.48
CA GLY A 122 -8.45 24.88 21.22
C GLY A 122 -8.91 25.09 19.76
N GLU A 123 -7.96 25.15 18.84
CA GLU A 123 -8.19 25.26 17.40
C GLU A 123 -8.82 23.99 16.83
N ASP A 124 -9.21 24.01 15.55
CA ASP A 124 -9.66 22.82 14.81
C ASP A 124 -8.46 21.90 14.53
N LEU A 125 -8.69 20.58 14.45
CA LEU A 125 -7.62 19.62 14.11
C LEU A 125 -7.02 19.87 12.72
N THR A 126 -7.75 20.47 11.80
CA THR A 126 -7.27 20.84 10.46
C THR A 126 -6.18 21.91 10.50
N GLU A 127 -6.15 22.74 11.57
CA GLU A 127 -5.12 23.75 11.80
C GLU A 127 -3.89 23.20 12.52
N THR A 128 -3.84 21.90 12.77
CA THR A 128 -2.75 21.20 13.45
C THR A 128 -2.03 20.23 12.50
N ASN A 129 -1.08 19.47 13.01
CA ASN A 129 -0.43 18.39 12.28
C ASN A 129 -1.28 17.11 12.21
N CYS A 130 -2.57 17.15 12.54
CA CYS A 130 -3.45 15.99 12.53
C CYS A 130 -3.52 15.35 11.14
N THR A 131 -3.31 14.03 11.07
CA THR A 131 -3.43 13.23 9.85
C THR A 131 -4.81 12.58 9.69
N HIS A 132 -5.79 12.94 10.53
CA HIS A 132 -7.13 12.38 10.55
C HIS A 132 -7.19 10.85 10.60
N CYS A 133 -6.17 10.18 11.16
CA CYS A 133 -6.09 8.71 11.21
C CYS A 133 -7.18 8.06 12.10
N GLY A 134 -7.86 8.83 12.97
CA GLY A 134 -8.89 8.34 13.88
C GLY A 134 -8.38 7.35 14.95
N MET A 135 -7.06 7.23 15.16
CA MET A 135 -6.53 6.34 16.20
C MET A 135 -6.90 6.81 17.62
N CYS A 136 -7.12 8.11 17.83
CA CYS A 136 -7.66 8.66 19.06
C CYS A 136 -9.07 8.13 19.36
N ILE A 137 -9.90 7.91 18.34
CA ILE A 137 -11.22 7.24 18.46
C ILE A 137 -11.02 5.77 18.80
N ALA A 138 -10.11 5.08 18.12
CA ALA A 138 -9.85 3.65 18.28
C ALA A 138 -9.43 3.29 19.71
N VAL A 139 -8.56 4.10 20.34
CA VAL A 139 -8.08 3.84 21.71
C VAL A 139 -8.96 4.43 22.79
N CYS A 140 -9.96 5.24 22.46
CA CYS A 140 -10.86 5.82 23.44
C CYS A 140 -11.74 4.74 24.08
N PRO A 141 -11.65 4.52 25.41
CA PRO A 141 -12.40 3.45 26.08
C PRO A 141 -13.87 3.80 26.30
N VAL A 142 -14.26 5.02 26.02
CA VAL A 142 -15.61 5.59 26.21
C VAL A 142 -16.05 6.37 24.98
N GLY A 143 -17.27 6.88 24.93
CA GLY A 143 -17.80 7.68 23.82
C GLY A 143 -17.41 9.16 23.84
N ALA A 144 -16.19 9.49 24.30
CA ALA A 144 -15.72 10.87 24.34
C ALA A 144 -15.18 11.34 22.98
N LEU A 145 -14.42 10.49 22.28
CA LEU A 145 -13.99 10.70 20.92
C LEU A 145 -14.74 9.72 20.02
N THR A 146 -15.47 10.23 19.05
CA THR A 146 -16.32 9.43 18.16
C THR A 146 -16.15 9.83 16.71
N ASP A 147 -16.47 8.90 15.82
CA ASP A 147 -16.56 9.12 14.40
C ASP A 147 -17.85 9.89 14.09
N ARG A 148 -17.72 11.05 13.47
CA ARG A 148 -18.84 11.93 13.18
C ARG A 148 -19.81 11.34 12.14
N HIS A 149 -19.31 10.50 11.23
CA HIS A 149 -20.12 9.88 10.18
C HIS A 149 -20.81 8.59 10.63
N PHE A 150 -20.38 8.03 11.77
CA PHE A 150 -20.92 6.78 12.29
C PHE A 150 -22.16 6.93 13.18
N GLY A 151 -22.52 8.14 13.60
CA GLY A 151 -23.66 8.41 14.49
C GLY A 151 -24.97 7.74 14.06
N HIS A 152 -25.77 7.31 15.05
CA HIS A 152 -27.06 6.63 14.83
C HIS A 152 -26.98 5.31 14.03
N HIS A 153 -25.95 4.52 14.30
CA HIS A 153 -25.74 3.20 13.69
C HIS A 153 -26.68 2.12 14.22
N PRO A 154 -26.93 1.03 13.48
CA PRO A 154 -27.59 -0.17 14.01
C PRO A 154 -26.75 -0.86 15.08
N TRP A 155 -27.41 -1.51 16.04
CA TRP A 155 -26.73 -2.28 17.10
C TRP A 155 -26.03 -3.55 16.58
N GLU A 156 -26.58 -4.15 15.52
CA GLU A 156 -26.03 -5.35 14.92
C GLU A 156 -25.25 -4.97 13.66
N LEU A 157 -23.97 -5.28 13.64
CA LEU A 157 -23.06 -5.08 12.54
C LEU A 157 -22.40 -6.41 12.16
N ASP A 158 -22.44 -6.73 10.89
CA ASP A 158 -21.63 -7.80 10.33
C ASP A 158 -20.18 -7.33 10.24
N SER A 159 -19.24 -8.18 10.63
CA SER A 159 -17.82 -7.84 10.76
C SER A 159 -16.98 -8.69 9.83
N THR A 160 -16.25 -8.08 8.92
CA THR A 160 -15.41 -8.76 7.93
C THR A 160 -13.97 -8.28 8.00
N GLU A 161 -13.06 -9.17 8.42
CA GLU A 161 -11.62 -8.93 8.32
C GLU A 161 -11.17 -8.97 6.87
N THR A 162 -10.52 -7.91 6.39
CA THR A 162 -10.04 -7.81 5.01
C THR A 162 -8.76 -6.98 4.93
N ILE A 163 -8.24 -6.79 3.74
CA ILE A 163 -7.04 -5.98 3.47
C ILE A 163 -7.44 -4.63 2.90
N CYS A 164 -6.76 -3.58 3.33
CA CYS A 164 -6.91 -2.24 2.82
C CYS A 164 -6.49 -2.16 1.35
N GLY A 165 -7.34 -1.56 0.51
CA GLY A 165 -7.10 -1.40 -0.92
C GLY A 165 -6.55 -0.03 -1.34
N PHE A 166 -5.91 0.73 -0.43
CA PHE A 166 -5.52 2.12 -0.72
C PHE A 166 -4.01 2.35 -0.89
N CYS A 167 -3.17 1.47 -0.39
CA CYS A 167 -1.73 1.53 -0.64
C CYS A 167 -1.06 0.17 -0.42
N ASP A 168 0.18 0.05 -0.89
CA ASP A 168 0.98 -1.18 -0.91
C ASP A 168 1.53 -1.63 0.46
N VAL A 169 1.22 -0.95 1.54
CA VAL A 169 1.50 -1.42 2.91
C VAL A 169 0.69 -2.69 3.25
N GLY A 170 -0.54 -2.83 2.72
CA GLY A 170 -1.33 -4.04 2.93
C GLY A 170 -1.87 -4.19 4.36
N CYS A 171 -2.34 -3.10 4.95
CA CYS A 171 -2.92 -3.11 6.31
C CYS A 171 -4.13 -4.03 6.40
N THR A 172 -4.19 -4.84 7.46
CA THR A 172 -5.39 -5.59 7.84
C THR A 172 -6.35 -4.65 8.58
N LEU A 173 -7.61 -4.69 8.20
CA LEU A 173 -8.68 -3.90 8.81
C LEU A 173 -9.99 -4.71 8.85
N ASN A 174 -10.92 -4.22 9.64
CA ASN A 174 -12.23 -4.80 9.78
C ASN A 174 -13.28 -3.85 9.22
N VAL A 175 -14.04 -4.30 8.24
CA VAL A 175 -15.18 -3.57 7.69
C VAL A 175 -16.43 -4.03 8.40
N GLU A 176 -17.14 -3.10 9.01
CA GLU A 176 -18.42 -3.34 9.67
C GLU A 176 -19.56 -2.84 8.79
N SER A 177 -20.48 -3.74 8.51
CA SER A 177 -21.60 -3.51 7.59
C SER A 177 -22.94 -3.87 8.22
N ASN A 178 -24.00 -3.29 7.69
CA ASN A 178 -25.36 -3.67 8.01
C ASN A 178 -26.22 -3.64 6.73
N ARG A 179 -26.89 -4.73 6.45
CA ARG A 179 -27.74 -4.88 5.26
C ARG A 179 -27.02 -4.56 3.96
N GLY A 180 -25.75 -4.96 3.84
CA GLY A 180 -24.93 -4.72 2.67
C GLY A 180 -24.38 -3.31 2.52
N ILE A 181 -24.52 -2.47 3.55
CA ILE A 181 -23.99 -1.11 3.58
C ILE A 181 -22.81 -1.07 4.55
N ALA A 182 -21.62 -0.68 4.08
CA ALA A 182 -20.48 -0.44 4.95
C ALA A 182 -20.77 0.76 5.86
N ARG A 183 -20.59 0.59 7.17
CA ARG A 183 -20.92 1.61 8.17
C ARG A 183 -19.69 2.26 8.77
N ARG A 184 -18.65 1.49 9.00
CA ARG A 184 -17.34 1.98 9.44
C ARG A 184 -16.25 0.97 9.16
N THR A 185 -15.02 1.42 9.22
CA THR A 185 -13.85 0.57 9.28
C THR A 185 -13.19 0.66 10.64
N THR A 186 -12.89 -0.48 11.25
CA THR A 186 -12.28 -0.57 12.55
C THR A 186 -10.91 -1.28 12.49
N HIS A 187 -10.16 -1.16 13.56
CA HIS A 187 -8.85 -1.76 13.76
C HIS A 187 -8.95 -3.19 14.30
N LEU A 188 -7.92 -3.98 14.03
CA LEU A 188 -7.76 -5.32 14.62
C LEU A 188 -6.40 -5.37 15.33
N TRP A 189 -6.41 -5.20 16.66
CA TRP A 189 -5.18 -5.21 17.45
C TRP A 189 -4.40 -6.51 17.26
N GLU A 190 -3.07 -6.41 17.17
CA GLU A 190 -2.14 -7.53 17.02
C GLU A 190 -2.33 -8.36 15.74
N ARG A 191 -3.11 -7.85 14.78
CA ARG A 191 -3.35 -8.51 13.49
C ARG A 191 -2.70 -7.74 12.34
N GLY A 192 -2.25 -8.50 11.34
CA GLY A 192 -1.66 -7.95 10.12
C GLY A 192 -0.35 -7.19 10.33
N VAL A 193 0.20 -6.68 9.27
CA VAL A 193 1.46 -5.91 9.26
C VAL A 193 1.36 -4.58 10.00
N ASN A 194 0.16 -4.07 10.15
CA ASN A 194 -0.14 -2.79 10.81
C ASN A 194 -0.43 -2.93 12.31
N HIS A 195 -0.52 -4.14 12.87
CA HIS A 195 -0.82 -4.39 14.28
C HIS A 195 -2.00 -3.56 14.84
N GLY A 196 -3.01 -3.31 14.00
CA GLY A 196 -4.19 -2.54 14.35
C GLY A 196 -4.09 -1.03 14.10
N TYR A 197 -2.95 -0.47 13.73
CA TYR A 197 -2.86 0.93 13.33
C TYR A 197 -3.39 1.10 11.90
N ILE A 198 -4.28 2.07 11.71
CA ILE A 198 -4.85 2.42 10.40
C ILE A 198 -4.75 3.93 10.19
N CYS A 199 -4.70 4.33 8.93
CA CYS A 199 -4.66 5.74 8.54
C CYS A 199 -6.06 6.26 8.17
N GLU A 200 -6.14 7.51 7.77
CA GLU A 200 -7.36 8.16 7.29
C GLU A 200 -8.07 7.33 6.21
N PHE A 201 -7.36 6.91 5.18
CA PHE A 201 -7.94 6.11 4.09
C PHE A 201 -8.44 4.75 4.56
N GLY A 202 -7.68 4.07 5.42
CA GLY A 202 -8.13 2.81 6.02
C GLY A 202 -9.38 3.00 6.88
N ARG A 203 -9.52 4.16 7.54
CA ARG A 203 -10.65 4.43 8.44
C ARG A 203 -11.92 4.85 7.72
N TRP A 204 -11.84 5.81 6.81
CA TRP A 204 -13.02 6.38 6.15
C TRP A 204 -13.13 6.04 4.66
N GLY A 205 -12.17 5.31 4.10
CA GLY A 205 -12.20 4.91 2.69
C GLY A 205 -13.39 4.04 2.29
N HIS A 206 -14.09 3.42 3.25
CA HIS A 206 -15.33 2.70 2.99
C HIS A 206 -16.45 3.57 2.41
N GLU A 207 -16.43 4.89 2.64
CA GLU A 207 -17.40 5.83 2.08
C GLU A 207 -17.33 5.91 0.55
N GLN A 208 -16.15 5.65 -0.03
CA GLN A 208 -15.97 5.62 -1.49
C GLN A 208 -16.75 4.49 -2.16
N VAL A 209 -16.98 3.39 -1.45
CA VAL A 209 -17.74 2.25 -1.97
C VAL A 209 -19.19 2.63 -2.29
N GLN A 210 -19.75 3.55 -1.51
CA GLN A 210 -21.15 3.97 -1.60
C GLN A 210 -21.30 5.40 -2.09
N HIS A 211 -20.25 5.93 -2.75
CA HIS A 211 -20.30 7.27 -3.29
C HIS A 211 -21.37 7.37 -4.40
N GLN A 212 -22.08 8.50 -4.47
CA GLN A 212 -23.17 8.72 -5.42
C GLN A 212 -22.73 8.65 -6.89
N ASP A 213 -21.47 8.93 -7.18
CA ASP A 213 -20.90 8.92 -8.53
C ASP A 213 -20.43 7.53 -8.99
N ARG A 214 -20.74 6.45 -8.21
CA ARG A 214 -20.44 5.07 -8.60
C ARG A 214 -21.14 4.73 -9.91
N LEU A 215 -20.43 3.98 -10.77
CA LEU A 215 -21.00 3.43 -11.99
C LEU A 215 -21.84 2.20 -11.63
N TYR A 216 -23.16 2.29 -11.86
CA TYR A 216 -24.12 1.22 -11.50
C TYR A 216 -24.38 0.23 -12.63
N TYR A 217 -24.38 0.70 -13.87
CA TYR A 217 -24.71 -0.07 -15.07
C TYR A 217 -23.65 0.13 -16.15
N PRO A 218 -23.46 -0.84 -17.06
CA PRO A 218 -22.63 -0.61 -18.23
C PRO A 218 -23.15 0.56 -19.06
N THR A 219 -22.26 1.36 -19.59
CA THR A 219 -22.60 2.49 -20.46
C THR A 219 -21.90 2.37 -21.81
N VAL A 220 -22.57 2.83 -22.84
CA VAL A 220 -22.02 2.98 -24.19
C VAL A 220 -22.04 4.44 -24.58
N ARG A 221 -20.96 4.90 -25.19
CA ARG A 221 -20.80 6.26 -25.68
C ARG A 221 -21.12 6.35 -27.18
N ASP A 222 -22.06 7.20 -27.54
CA ASP A 222 -22.34 7.53 -28.92
C ASP A 222 -21.36 8.62 -29.42
N ARG A 223 -20.41 8.23 -30.26
CA ARG A 223 -19.42 9.16 -30.84
C ARG A 223 -20.07 10.20 -31.78
N GLU A 224 -21.20 9.84 -32.41
CA GLU A 224 -21.91 10.71 -33.36
C GLU A 224 -22.82 11.71 -32.62
N ALA A 225 -23.41 11.33 -31.51
CA ALA A 225 -24.29 12.16 -30.68
C ALA A 225 -23.53 13.03 -29.67
N ALA A 226 -22.49 13.73 -30.08
CA ALA A 226 -21.66 14.60 -29.22
C ALA A 226 -21.05 13.91 -27.99
N GLY A 227 -20.86 12.58 -28.04
CA GLY A 227 -20.25 11.81 -26.99
C GLY A 227 -21.17 11.56 -25.77
N GLN A 228 -22.48 11.64 -25.94
CA GLN A 228 -23.43 11.24 -24.90
C GLN A 228 -23.31 9.74 -24.59
N SER A 229 -23.33 9.41 -23.30
CA SER A 229 -23.33 8.03 -22.83
C SER A 229 -24.71 7.65 -22.34
N TYR A 230 -25.12 6.40 -22.59
CA TYR A 230 -26.35 5.82 -22.11
C TYR A 230 -26.13 4.42 -21.55
N GLU A 231 -26.96 4.03 -20.57
CA GLU A 231 -26.90 2.72 -19.93
C GLU A 231 -27.41 1.62 -20.87
N ILE A 232 -26.77 0.45 -20.79
CA ILE A 232 -27.15 -0.77 -21.51
C ILE A 232 -27.09 -1.98 -20.58
N HIS A 233 -27.74 -3.09 -20.99
CA HIS A 233 -27.67 -4.32 -20.23
C HIS A 233 -26.29 -5.01 -20.36
N TRP A 234 -25.89 -5.74 -19.31
CA TRP A 234 -24.62 -6.46 -19.30
C TRP A 234 -24.41 -7.38 -20.49
N ASN A 235 -25.45 -8.11 -20.92
CA ASN A 235 -25.31 -9.02 -22.05
C ASN A 235 -24.98 -8.23 -23.33
N ASP A 236 -25.66 -7.11 -23.55
CA ASP A 236 -25.44 -6.27 -24.73
C ASP A 236 -24.05 -5.62 -24.68
N ALA A 237 -23.61 -5.20 -23.48
CA ALA A 237 -22.27 -4.66 -23.29
C ALA A 237 -21.17 -5.68 -23.58
N VAL A 238 -21.33 -6.93 -23.06
CA VAL A 238 -20.36 -8.00 -23.31
C VAL A 238 -20.36 -8.42 -24.77
N ASP A 239 -21.52 -8.48 -25.41
CA ASP A 239 -21.62 -8.77 -26.84
C ASP A 239 -20.92 -7.70 -27.68
N LEU A 240 -21.21 -6.42 -27.42
CA LEU A 240 -20.58 -5.30 -28.11
C LEU A 240 -19.06 -5.31 -27.94
N VAL A 241 -18.56 -5.50 -26.72
CA VAL A 241 -17.11 -5.56 -26.47
C VAL A 241 -16.48 -6.77 -27.20
N ALA A 242 -17.09 -7.95 -27.11
CA ALA A 242 -16.56 -9.15 -27.76
C ALA A 242 -16.54 -9.03 -29.29
N GLU A 243 -17.63 -8.52 -29.88
CA GLU A 243 -17.72 -8.30 -31.33
C GLU A 243 -16.72 -7.25 -31.82
N SER A 244 -16.62 -6.12 -31.12
CA SER A 244 -15.66 -5.07 -31.48
C SER A 244 -14.22 -5.59 -31.40
N LEU A 245 -13.85 -6.25 -30.32
CA LEU A 245 -12.49 -6.78 -30.14
C LEU A 245 -12.15 -7.90 -31.13
N ALA A 246 -13.12 -8.62 -31.67
CA ALA A 246 -12.89 -9.68 -32.66
C ALA A 246 -12.14 -9.15 -33.92
N HIS A 247 -12.32 -7.88 -34.27
CA HIS A 247 -11.66 -7.24 -35.41
C HIS A 247 -10.25 -6.75 -35.13
N HIS A 248 -9.81 -6.80 -33.85
CA HIS A 248 -8.54 -6.21 -33.38
C HIS A 248 -7.61 -7.25 -32.73
N GLN A 249 -7.67 -8.53 -33.14
CA GLN A 249 -6.79 -9.57 -32.59
C GLN A 249 -5.31 -9.33 -32.94
N GLY A 250 -4.42 -9.94 -32.16
CA GLY A 250 -2.98 -9.88 -32.33
C GLY A 250 -2.40 -8.53 -31.91
N GLU A 251 -1.45 -8.02 -32.69
CA GLU A 251 -0.73 -6.78 -32.36
C GLU A 251 -1.59 -5.51 -32.42
N LYS A 252 -2.82 -5.58 -32.92
CA LYS A 252 -3.77 -4.47 -32.93
C LYS A 252 -4.41 -4.21 -31.58
N PHE A 253 -4.34 -5.16 -30.66
CA PHE A 253 -4.96 -5.08 -29.34
C PHE A 253 -3.93 -4.83 -28.25
N ALA A 254 -4.27 -4.03 -27.24
CA ALA A 254 -3.50 -3.88 -26.02
C ALA A 254 -4.41 -3.96 -24.79
N ALA A 255 -3.86 -4.46 -23.68
CA ALA A 255 -4.54 -4.49 -22.38
C ALA A 255 -3.69 -3.78 -21.33
N LEU A 256 -4.34 -2.93 -20.52
CA LEU A 256 -3.72 -2.29 -19.37
C LEU A 256 -4.48 -2.66 -18.10
N VAL A 257 -3.73 -3.03 -17.07
CA VAL A 257 -4.25 -3.35 -15.75
C VAL A 257 -3.85 -2.29 -14.74
N SER A 258 -4.77 -1.92 -13.85
CA SER A 258 -4.43 -1.10 -12.72
C SER A 258 -3.55 -1.88 -11.73
N PRO A 259 -2.54 -1.26 -11.15
CA PRO A 259 -1.75 -1.89 -10.10
C PRO A 259 -2.50 -2.06 -8.76
N ASP A 260 -3.78 -1.65 -8.68
CA ASP A 260 -4.70 -1.93 -7.57
C ASP A 260 -5.65 -3.13 -7.86
N SER A 261 -5.55 -3.77 -9.03
CA SER A 261 -6.28 -5.00 -9.34
C SER A 261 -5.77 -6.16 -8.49
N THR A 262 -6.63 -7.14 -8.20
CA THR A 262 -6.20 -8.34 -7.45
C THR A 262 -5.19 -9.16 -8.26
N ASN A 263 -4.44 -10.03 -7.58
CA ASN A 263 -3.52 -10.97 -8.27
C ASN A 263 -4.27 -11.78 -9.31
N GLU A 264 -5.47 -12.21 -8.98
CA GLU A 264 -6.33 -13.03 -9.85
C GLU A 264 -6.82 -12.25 -11.07
N GLU A 265 -7.23 -10.99 -10.88
CA GLU A 265 -7.64 -10.11 -11.99
C GLU A 265 -6.48 -9.84 -12.94
N ALA A 266 -5.32 -9.46 -12.39
CA ALA A 266 -4.11 -9.21 -13.19
C ALA A 266 -3.66 -10.45 -13.97
N TYR A 267 -3.72 -11.64 -13.34
CA TYR A 267 -3.42 -12.91 -14.00
C TYR A 267 -4.37 -13.20 -15.15
N LEU A 268 -5.69 -13.05 -14.93
CA LEU A 268 -6.69 -13.32 -15.98
C LEU A 268 -6.65 -12.29 -17.12
N LEU A 269 -6.34 -11.02 -16.83
CA LEU A 269 -6.22 -10.02 -17.89
C LEU A 269 -5.01 -10.31 -18.78
N GLN A 270 -3.88 -10.74 -18.18
CA GLN A 270 -2.73 -11.18 -18.97
C GLN A 270 -3.05 -12.42 -19.81
N LEU A 271 -3.72 -13.43 -19.23
CA LEU A 271 -4.19 -14.59 -19.96
C LEU A 271 -5.10 -14.17 -21.12
N PHE A 272 -6.07 -13.28 -20.87
CA PHE A 272 -6.98 -12.77 -21.89
C PHE A 272 -6.23 -12.12 -23.05
N ALA A 273 -5.33 -11.19 -22.75
CA ALA A 273 -4.58 -10.51 -23.80
C ALA A 273 -3.73 -11.49 -24.62
N ARG A 274 -3.00 -12.40 -23.97
CA ARG A 274 -2.06 -13.29 -24.67
C ARG A 274 -2.71 -14.52 -25.30
N ALA A 275 -3.62 -15.18 -24.60
CA ALA A 275 -4.19 -16.45 -25.02
C ALA A 275 -5.54 -16.32 -25.74
N VAL A 276 -6.31 -15.26 -25.47
CA VAL A 276 -7.58 -15.00 -26.14
C VAL A 276 -7.37 -14.06 -27.31
N MET A 277 -6.78 -12.90 -27.05
CA MET A 277 -6.55 -11.88 -28.09
C MET A 277 -5.30 -12.13 -28.94
N GLY A 278 -4.36 -12.95 -28.48
CA GLY A 278 -3.08 -13.22 -29.17
C GLY A 278 -2.10 -12.04 -29.17
N SER A 279 -2.33 -11.09 -28.29
CA SER A 279 -1.53 -9.87 -28.23
C SER A 279 -0.32 -9.99 -27.31
N PRO A 280 0.86 -9.45 -27.69
CA PRO A 280 1.97 -9.29 -26.77
C PRO A 280 1.83 -8.05 -25.86
N HIS A 281 0.91 -7.13 -26.15
CA HIS A 281 0.81 -5.82 -25.55
C HIS A 281 -0.01 -5.87 -24.25
N VAL A 282 0.66 -6.14 -23.14
CA VAL A 282 0.11 -6.11 -21.78
C VAL A 282 1.03 -5.28 -20.92
N ASP A 283 0.49 -4.28 -20.23
CA ASP A 283 1.24 -3.47 -19.26
C ASP A 283 0.32 -2.96 -18.13
N ARG A 284 0.85 -2.18 -17.24
CA ARG A 284 0.19 -1.58 -16.09
C ARG A 284 -0.05 -0.09 -16.30
N LEU A 285 -1.06 0.45 -15.64
CA LEU A 285 -1.27 1.89 -15.54
C LEU A 285 -0.27 2.46 -14.52
N LEU A 286 0.85 2.97 -14.98
CA LEU A 286 1.91 3.52 -14.14
C LEU A 286 2.20 4.98 -14.48
N THR A 287 2.48 5.77 -13.44
CA THR A 287 3.00 7.13 -13.61
C THR A 287 4.43 7.11 -14.19
N PRO A 288 4.91 8.19 -14.79
CA PRO A 288 6.30 8.30 -15.22
C PRO A 288 7.31 8.05 -14.10
N ALA A 289 7.04 8.54 -12.88
CA ALA A 289 7.89 8.32 -11.72
C ALA A 289 7.98 6.85 -11.32
N GLN A 290 6.84 6.14 -11.27
CA GLN A 290 6.80 4.70 -10.97
C GLN A 290 7.59 3.89 -11.99
N ARG A 291 7.47 4.20 -13.29
CA ARG A 291 8.26 3.52 -14.35
C ARG A 291 9.75 3.80 -14.24
N ALA A 292 10.15 5.03 -13.92
CA ALA A 292 11.56 5.37 -13.73
C ALA A 292 12.18 4.61 -12.55
N VAL A 293 11.45 4.51 -11.44
CA VAL A 293 11.87 3.73 -10.26
C VAL A 293 11.94 2.24 -10.59
N GLU A 294 10.93 1.69 -11.29
CA GLU A 294 10.95 0.30 -11.76
C GLU A 294 12.20 0.00 -12.61
N ALA A 295 12.46 0.83 -13.60
CA ALA A 295 13.61 0.65 -14.49
C ALA A 295 14.93 0.64 -13.72
N ALA A 296 15.11 1.54 -12.75
CA ALA A 296 16.28 1.62 -11.91
C ALA A 296 16.43 0.38 -11.00
N VAL A 297 15.35 -0.06 -10.37
CA VAL A 297 15.34 -1.26 -9.50
C VAL A 297 15.66 -2.52 -10.33
N VAL A 298 15.04 -2.68 -11.50
CA VAL A 298 15.32 -3.81 -12.40
C VAL A 298 16.77 -3.80 -12.88
N ALA A 299 17.32 -2.63 -13.23
CA ALA A 299 18.71 -2.52 -13.66
C ALA A 299 19.69 -2.87 -12.52
N GLY A 300 19.41 -2.47 -11.29
CA GLY A 300 20.28 -2.72 -10.13
C GLY A 300 20.13 -4.11 -9.53
N LEU A 301 18.91 -4.65 -9.44
CA LEU A 301 18.61 -5.91 -8.75
C LEU A 301 18.27 -7.08 -9.69
N GLY A 302 18.17 -6.86 -11.01
CA GLY A 302 17.81 -7.88 -12.00
C GLY A 302 16.32 -8.18 -12.09
N ARG A 303 15.50 -7.69 -11.13
CA ARG A 303 14.06 -7.89 -11.04
C ARG A 303 13.34 -6.66 -10.51
N ASP A 304 12.05 -6.54 -10.78
CA ASP A 304 11.20 -5.53 -10.16
C ASP A 304 10.67 -6.03 -8.81
N VAL A 305 11.15 -5.42 -7.75
CA VAL A 305 10.69 -5.65 -6.37
C VAL A 305 10.48 -4.31 -5.68
N ALA A 306 9.35 -4.16 -5.02
CA ALA A 306 9.07 -2.96 -4.23
C ALA A 306 9.77 -2.98 -2.86
N GLY A 307 10.06 -4.16 -2.31
CA GLY A 307 10.84 -4.33 -1.09
C GLY A 307 11.68 -5.60 -1.09
N THR A 308 12.91 -5.50 -0.62
CA THR A 308 13.86 -6.63 -0.56
C THR A 308 13.70 -7.49 0.71
N ASN A 309 13.07 -6.93 1.75
CA ASN A 309 12.86 -7.53 3.07
C ASN A 309 11.40 -7.37 3.49
N ASP A 310 10.97 -8.09 4.52
CA ASP A 310 9.62 -7.96 5.05
C ASP A 310 9.47 -6.73 5.98
N MET A 311 8.22 -6.36 6.26
CA MET A 311 7.93 -5.18 7.07
C MET A 311 8.37 -5.33 8.52
N GLN A 312 8.34 -6.54 9.08
CA GLN A 312 8.83 -6.82 10.41
C GLN A 312 10.31 -6.44 10.52
N GLU A 313 11.12 -6.85 9.55
CA GLU A 313 12.54 -6.52 9.49
C GLU A 313 12.77 -5.01 9.33
N PHE A 314 11.97 -4.33 8.48
CA PHE A 314 12.08 -2.88 8.31
C PHE A 314 11.69 -2.11 9.56
N PHE A 315 10.58 -2.44 10.19
CA PHE A 315 10.03 -1.61 11.26
C PHE A 315 10.56 -1.94 12.64
N THR A 316 11.00 -3.18 12.87
CA THR A 316 11.41 -3.62 14.21
C THR A 316 12.88 -3.96 14.33
N ASP A 317 13.51 -4.52 13.31
CA ASP A 317 14.86 -5.06 13.41
C ASP A 317 15.93 -4.10 12.92
N ALA A 318 15.58 -3.16 12.03
CA ALA A 318 16.49 -2.12 11.57
C ALA A 318 16.91 -1.18 12.70
N LYS A 319 18.22 -0.91 12.80
CA LYS A 319 18.81 0.00 13.79
C LYS A 319 19.12 1.36 13.24
N ALA A 320 19.25 1.48 11.92
CA ALA A 320 19.45 2.73 11.23
C ALA A 320 18.89 2.66 9.81
N GLY A 321 18.76 3.81 9.15
CA GLY A 321 18.32 3.84 7.77
C GLY A 321 18.31 5.22 7.15
N LEU A 322 18.05 5.24 5.84
CA LEU A 322 17.75 6.43 5.07
C LEU A 322 16.26 6.43 4.72
N LEU A 323 15.56 7.50 5.03
CA LEU A 323 14.19 7.77 4.61
C LEU A 323 14.24 8.84 3.53
N VAL A 324 13.96 8.46 2.28
CA VAL A 324 14.27 9.26 1.08
C VAL A 324 13.02 9.59 0.29
N GLY A 325 12.81 10.87 -0.03
CA GLY A 325 11.72 11.33 -0.88
C GLY A 325 10.64 12.14 -0.16
N PRO A 326 9.42 12.22 -0.71
CA PRO A 326 8.29 12.90 -0.10
C PRO A 326 7.91 12.34 1.28
N SER A 327 7.05 13.07 1.99
CA SER A 327 6.58 12.67 3.32
C SER A 327 5.94 11.28 3.32
N ILE A 328 6.58 10.31 4.01
CA ILE A 328 6.03 8.96 4.21
C ILE A 328 4.63 9.03 4.87
N GLY A 329 4.40 10.03 5.73
CA GLY A 329 3.09 10.22 6.37
C GLY A 329 1.97 10.57 5.39
N LYS A 330 2.30 11.04 4.18
CA LYS A 330 1.34 11.30 3.10
C LYS A 330 1.19 10.11 2.14
N THR A 331 2.26 9.38 1.91
CA THR A 331 2.30 8.27 0.93
C THR A 331 1.90 6.93 1.58
N GLU A 332 2.63 6.50 2.60
CA GLU A 332 2.39 5.27 3.38
C GLU A 332 2.28 5.59 4.89
N PRO A 333 1.15 6.17 5.35
CA PRO A 333 1.05 6.71 6.72
C PRO A 333 1.37 5.70 7.82
N VAL A 334 0.94 4.44 7.66
CA VAL A 334 1.20 3.41 8.69
C VAL A 334 2.69 3.05 8.76
N ALA A 335 3.42 3.08 7.64
CA ALA A 335 4.88 2.94 7.67
C ALA A 335 5.53 4.08 8.44
N SER A 336 5.04 5.32 8.27
CA SER A 336 5.50 6.48 9.07
C SER A 336 5.32 6.27 10.57
N TYR A 337 4.20 5.69 11.01
CA TYR A 337 3.94 5.41 12.43
C TYR A 337 4.97 4.43 13.01
N TRP A 338 5.31 3.39 12.26
CA TRP A 338 6.31 2.42 12.69
C TRP A 338 7.72 2.98 12.73
N PHE A 339 8.14 3.81 11.77
CA PHE A 339 9.43 4.50 11.84
C PHE A 339 9.50 5.46 13.03
N HIS A 340 8.40 6.13 13.33
CA HIS A 340 8.29 6.99 14.50
C HIS A 340 8.40 6.19 15.80
N HIS A 341 7.65 5.11 15.93
CA HIS A 341 7.70 4.21 17.08
C HIS A 341 9.10 3.61 17.29
N SER A 342 9.77 3.17 16.21
CA SER A 342 11.11 2.58 16.32
C SER A 342 12.17 3.61 16.73
N THR A 343 12.00 4.88 16.37
CA THR A 343 12.87 5.98 16.83
C THR A 343 12.74 6.18 18.35
N ILE A 344 11.52 6.11 18.90
CA ILE A 344 11.27 6.35 20.32
C ILE A 344 11.65 5.13 21.17
N TYR A 345 11.15 3.94 20.81
CA TYR A 345 11.21 2.77 21.69
C TYR A 345 12.35 1.81 21.39
N ARG A 346 12.98 1.94 20.20
CA ARG A 346 14.09 1.07 19.77
C ARG A 346 15.38 1.82 19.50
N GLU A 347 15.36 3.15 19.71
CA GLU A 347 16.51 4.05 19.51
C GLU A 347 17.09 3.96 18.09
N ALA A 348 16.25 3.60 17.10
CA ALA A 348 16.65 3.53 15.71
C ALA A 348 17.03 4.92 15.19
N LYS A 349 18.10 5.01 14.40
CA LYS A 349 18.66 6.27 13.90
C LYS A 349 18.42 6.42 12.40
N TYR A 350 17.38 7.15 12.05
CA TYR A 350 17.09 7.44 10.64
C TYR A 350 17.66 8.78 10.21
N VAL A 351 18.25 8.83 9.03
CA VAL A 351 18.55 10.06 8.31
C VAL A 351 17.39 10.32 7.36
N VAL A 352 16.73 11.45 7.50
CA VAL A 352 15.65 11.87 6.58
C VAL A 352 16.26 12.73 5.48
N ILE A 353 15.99 12.37 4.22
CA ILE A 353 16.40 13.11 3.02
C ILE A 353 15.11 13.51 2.29
N SER A 354 14.66 14.74 2.50
CA SER A 354 13.34 15.17 2.00
C SER A 354 13.27 16.68 1.84
N HIS A 355 12.50 17.13 0.86
CA HIS A 355 12.09 18.53 0.72
C HIS A 355 10.92 18.89 1.64
N ASP A 356 10.14 17.89 2.06
CA ASP A 356 9.01 18.07 2.95
C ASP A 356 9.48 18.20 4.40
N ASN A 357 8.81 19.09 5.15
CA ASN A 357 8.94 19.17 6.59
C ASN A 357 7.79 18.38 7.22
N PHE A 358 8.11 17.29 7.91
CA PHE A 358 7.14 16.42 8.58
C PHE A 358 7.69 15.89 9.91
N PRO A 359 6.86 15.34 10.81
CA PRO A 359 7.26 15.02 12.19
C PRO A 359 8.55 14.22 12.35
N LEU A 360 8.81 13.24 11.47
CA LEU A 360 10.06 12.46 11.53
C LEU A 360 11.32 13.30 11.28
N CYS A 361 11.24 14.39 10.49
CA CYS A 361 12.39 15.30 10.28
C CYS A 361 12.90 15.90 11.57
N HIS A 362 12.02 16.19 12.53
CA HIS A 362 12.36 16.81 13.82
C HIS A 362 12.78 15.80 14.89
N ARG A 363 12.47 14.52 14.71
CA ARG A 363 12.88 13.44 15.63
C ARG A 363 14.10 12.67 15.14
N ALA A 364 14.40 12.76 13.86
CA ALA A 364 15.59 12.15 13.27
C ALA A 364 16.88 12.82 13.79
N PRO A 365 17.96 12.07 14.01
CA PRO A 365 19.26 12.63 14.35
C PRO A 365 19.83 13.53 13.24
N LEU A 366 19.31 13.41 12.02
CA LEU A 366 19.73 14.23 10.88
C LEU A 366 18.61 14.33 9.84
N TRP A 367 18.32 15.57 9.44
CA TRP A 367 17.46 15.88 8.31
C TRP A 367 18.27 16.66 7.26
N LEU A 368 18.37 16.10 6.07
CA LEU A 368 19.02 16.71 4.91
C LEU A 368 17.92 17.17 3.94
N ASN A 369 17.92 18.45 3.64
CA ASN A 369 17.04 19.09 2.68
C ASN A 369 17.88 19.64 1.52
N PRO A 370 18.22 18.81 0.50
CA PRO A 370 19.03 19.26 -0.61
C PRO A 370 18.26 20.26 -1.51
N ARG A 371 18.97 21.03 -2.32
CA ARG A 371 18.32 21.81 -3.37
C ARG A 371 17.57 20.88 -4.33
N ARG A 372 16.42 21.32 -4.84
CA ARG A 372 15.64 20.54 -5.81
C ARG A 372 16.47 20.15 -7.02
N GLY A 373 16.28 18.93 -7.52
CA GLY A 373 17.07 18.34 -8.60
C GLY A 373 18.42 17.77 -8.18
N THR A 374 18.78 17.78 -6.88
CA THR A 374 20.10 17.32 -6.45
C THR A 374 20.08 16.16 -5.45
N MET A 375 18.92 15.55 -5.18
CA MET A 375 18.80 14.45 -4.21
C MET A 375 19.61 13.22 -4.63
N ALA A 376 19.63 12.88 -5.90
CA ALA A 376 20.45 11.78 -6.43
C ALA A 376 21.94 12.06 -6.24
N LEU A 377 22.40 13.29 -6.47
CA LEU A 377 23.78 13.71 -6.24
C LEU A 377 24.15 13.61 -4.74
N LEU A 378 23.26 14.01 -3.84
CA LEU A 378 23.46 13.86 -2.40
C LEU A 378 23.66 12.39 -2.00
N LEU A 379 22.81 11.48 -2.48
CA LEU A 379 22.91 10.04 -2.19
C LEU A 379 24.24 9.46 -2.74
N ARG A 380 24.66 9.87 -3.92
CA ARG A 380 25.97 9.50 -4.49
C ARG A 380 27.13 10.06 -3.66
N GLY A 381 27.00 11.28 -3.13
CA GLY A 381 27.95 11.86 -2.18
C GLY A 381 28.05 11.04 -0.88
N ILE A 382 26.92 10.61 -0.34
CA ILE A 382 26.88 9.69 0.82
C ILE A 382 27.59 8.38 0.48
N ALA A 383 27.34 7.79 -0.70
CA ALA A 383 28.00 6.59 -1.17
C ALA A 383 29.53 6.76 -1.31
N ARG A 384 29.97 7.90 -1.85
CA ARG A 384 31.37 8.25 -1.92
C ARG A 384 32.02 8.31 -0.53
N GLN A 385 31.35 8.93 0.44
CA GLN A 385 31.84 8.99 1.81
C GLN A 385 31.90 7.60 2.48
N VAL A 386 30.96 6.69 2.18
CA VAL A 386 31.04 5.28 2.62
C VAL A 386 32.32 4.62 2.12
N VAL A 387 32.72 4.85 0.86
CA VAL A 387 33.98 4.31 0.28
C VAL A 387 35.20 4.95 0.93
N GLU A 388 35.27 6.29 0.99
CA GLU A 388 36.42 7.05 1.51
C GLU A 388 36.69 6.77 3.00
N LEU A 389 35.64 6.53 3.78
CA LEU A 389 35.73 6.17 5.19
C LEU A 389 36.00 4.67 5.44
N GLY A 390 36.13 3.87 4.38
CA GLY A 390 36.38 2.42 4.50
C GLY A 390 35.19 1.64 5.05
N LEU A 391 33.97 2.13 4.90
CA LEU A 391 32.73 1.53 5.43
C LEU A 391 32.02 0.62 4.43
N ALA A 392 32.50 0.54 3.18
CA ALA A 392 31.97 -0.35 2.16
C ALA A 392 32.09 -1.83 2.56
N ALA A 393 31.16 -2.65 2.07
CA ALA A 393 31.20 -4.09 2.28
C ALA A 393 32.46 -4.71 1.64
N PRO A 394 33.05 -5.77 2.24
CA PRO A 394 34.25 -6.41 1.70
C PRO A 394 34.04 -6.89 0.26
N GLY A 395 35.00 -6.59 -0.61
CA GLY A 395 34.98 -7.03 -2.02
C GLY A 395 34.08 -6.22 -2.94
N VAL A 396 33.33 -5.23 -2.42
CA VAL A 396 32.55 -4.30 -3.25
C VAL A 396 33.46 -3.18 -3.72
N GLN A 397 33.57 -3.02 -5.04
CA GLN A 397 34.24 -1.89 -5.68
C GLN A 397 33.19 -0.94 -6.25
N ALA A 398 33.37 0.35 -6.06
CA ALA A 398 32.46 1.35 -6.55
C ALA A 398 33.21 2.63 -6.91
N GLY A 399 32.87 3.23 -8.03
CA GLY A 399 33.35 4.53 -8.48
C GLY A 399 32.25 5.56 -8.30
N PHE A 400 32.53 6.56 -7.50
CA PHE A 400 31.68 7.77 -7.34
C PHE A 400 32.58 9.01 -7.48
N GLU A 401 33.51 9.00 -8.46
CA GLU A 401 34.51 10.06 -8.64
C GLU A 401 33.88 11.41 -8.92
N ASP A 402 32.71 11.41 -9.55
CA ASP A 402 31.91 12.60 -9.84
C ASP A 402 31.22 13.20 -8.60
N ALA A 403 31.21 12.51 -7.47
CA ALA A 403 30.52 12.89 -6.24
C ALA A 403 31.49 13.29 -5.11
N ALA A 404 32.53 14.08 -5.44
CA ALA A 404 33.45 14.62 -4.44
C ALA A 404 32.70 15.47 -3.40
N LEU A 405 33.07 15.35 -2.12
CA LEU A 405 32.33 15.91 -0.98
C LEU A 405 32.09 17.43 -1.12
N GLU A 406 33.16 18.17 -1.51
CA GLU A 406 33.08 19.63 -1.67
C GLU A 406 32.11 20.02 -2.78
N ARG A 407 32.10 19.28 -3.89
CA ARG A 407 31.17 19.49 -5.00
C ARG A 407 29.74 19.20 -4.56
N VAL A 408 29.52 18.06 -3.91
CA VAL A 408 28.19 17.65 -3.41
C VAL A 408 27.66 18.67 -2.43
N ALA A 409 28.48 19.12 -1.46
CA ALA A 409 28.07 20.15 -0.48
C ALA A 409 27.71 21.48 -1.18
N ALA A 410 28.52 21.92 -2.14
CA ALA A 410 28.28 23.15 -2.88
C ALA A 410 27.00 23.09 -3.73
N GLU A 411 26.75 21.99 -4.45
CA GLU A 411 25.61 21.85 -5.36
C GLU A 411 24.31 21.56 -4.61
N THR A 412 24.35 20.69 -3.58
CA THR A 412 23.16 20.31 -2.82
C THR A 412 22.76 21.34 -1.76
N GLY A 413 23.73 22.13 -1.28
CA GLY A 413 23.55 23.05 -0.16
C GLY A 413 23.55 22.38 1.21
N CYS A 414 23.81 21.07 1.28
CA CYS A 414 23.98 20.33 2.54
C CYS A 414 25.40 20.51 3.07
N ALA A 415 25.57 20.60 4.40
CA ALA A 415 26.90 20.74 5.00
C ALA A 415 27.73 19.45 4.79
N ALA A 416 29.02 19.59 4.48
CA ALA A 416 29.92 18.47 4.27
C ALA A 416 29.96 17.50 5.46
N ASP A 417 30.01 18.04 6.69
CA ASP A 417 29.97 17.25 7.92
C ASP A 417 28.69 16.43 8.07
N ASP A 418 27.55 16.98 7.64
CA ASP A 418 26.26 16.29 7.72
C ASP A 418 26.17 15.18 6.66
N ILE A 419 26.75 15.36 5.47
CA ILE A 419 26.86 14.31 4.45
C ILE A 419 27.71 13.15 4.99
N GLN A 420 28.85 13.44 5.64
CA GLN A 420 29.67 12.41 6.29
C GLN A 420 28.94 11.73 7.45
N ARG A 421 28.22 12.48 8.28
CA ARG A 421 27.41 11.91 9.38
C ARG A 421 26.34 10.95 8.84
N ALA A 422 25.66 11.32 7.73
CA ALA A 422 24.69 10.46 7.09
C ALA A 422 25.30 9.14 6.64
N ALA A 423 26.48 9.20 5.98
CA ALA A 423 27.23 8.01 5.56
C ALA A 423 27.58 7.10 6.75
N VAL A 424 28.08 7.69 7.85
CA VAL A 424 28.44 6.95 9.07
C VAL A 424 27.21 6.32 9.72
N ILE A 425 26.12 7.09 9.92
CA ILE A 425 24.87 6.57 10.54
C ILE A 425 24.36 5.37 9.73
N TYR A 426 24.26 5.51 8.42
CA TYR A 426 23.74 4.47 7.55
C TYR A 426 24.66 3.26 7.49
N ALA A 427 25.93 3.44 7.16
CA ALA A 427 26.85 2.32 6.93
C ALA A 427 27.22 1.55 8.21
N THR A 428 27.07 2.15 9.41
CA THR A 428 27.41 1.51 10.69
C THR A 428 26.21 0.95 11.45
N GLY A 429 25.00 1.01 10.90
CA GLY A 429 23.79 0.65 11.65
C GLY A 429 23.55 1.52 12.88
N GLY A 430 23.93 2.81 12.79
CA GLY A 430 23.80 3.77 13.88
C GLY A 430 24.82 3.66 15.00
N ALA A 431 25.75 2.69 14.95
CA ALA A 431 26.76 2.47 16.01
C ALA A 431 27.84 3.57 16.03
N GLY A 432 28.07 4.24 14.89
CA GLY A 432 29.17 5.17 14.71
C GLY A 432 30.53 4.49 14.51
N MET A 433 31.55 5.30 14.23
CA MET A 433 32.93 4.84 14.06
C MET A 433 33.61 4.72 15.43
N ARG A 434 33.43 3.59 16.13
CA ARG A 434 34.07 3.32 17.42
C ARG A 434 34.90 2.03 17.30
N GLY A 435 36.24 2.19 17.33
CA GLY A 435 37.17 1.07 17.27
C GLY A 435 37.27 0.41 15.89
N ASP A 436 37.85 -0.81 15.86
CA ASP A 436 37.94 -1.60 14.64
C ASP A 436 36.55 -2.08 14.16
N ARG A 437 36.42 -2.30 12.85
CA ARG A 437 35.19 -2.83 12.27
C ARG A 437 34.87 -4.19 12.93
N PRO A 438 33.63 -4.39 13.42
CA PRO A 438 33.23 -5.68 14.00
C PRO A 438 33.44 -6.84 13.02
N GLU A 439 33.89 -8.00 13.49
CA GLU A 439 34.11 -9.20 12.63
C GLU A 439 32.85 -9.58 11.84
N ASN A 440 31.66 -9.40 12.44
CA ASN A 440 30.38 -9.66 11.82
C ASN A 440 29.83 -8.47 10.99
N GLY A 441 30.66 -7.46 10.72
CA GLY A 441 30.24 -6.21 10.09
C GLY A 441 29.44 -5.30 11.03
N TYR A 442 29.07 -4.14 10.51
CA TYR A 442 28.19 -3.20 11.22
C TYR A 442 26.74 -3.70 11.25
N GLY A 443 25.93 -3.09 12.10
CA GLY A 443 24.50 -3.39 12.21
C GLY A 443 23.72 -3.19 10.90
N PRO A 444 22.56 -3.84 10.74
CA PRO A 444 21.76 -3.67 9.54
C PRO A 444 21.22 -2.25 9.42
N SER A 445 21.10 -1.78 8.18
CA SER A 445 20.49 -0.50 7.84
C SER A 445 19.56 -0.65 6.65
N LEU A 446 18.42 0.01 6.71
CA LEU A 446 17.45 0.02 5.62
C LEU A 446 17.54 1.31 4.79
N ILE A 447 17.01 1.24 3.58
CA ILE A 447 16.58 2.42 2.82
C ILE A 447 15.08 2.28 2.54
N TYR A 448 14.32 3.31 2.89
CA TYR A 448 12.91 3.41 2.54
C TYR A 448 12.72 4.64 1.68
N SER A 449 12.33 4.44 0.43
CA SER A 449 12.31 5.51 -0.57
C SER A 449 10.92 5.67 -1.19
N THR A 450 10.31 6.81 -0.96
CA THR A 450 8.98 7.18 -1.46
C THR A 450 9.02 7.94 -2.81
N VAL A 451 10.15 7.86 -3.53
CA VAL A 451 10.38 8.68 -4.75
C VAL A 451 9.48 8.33 -5.92
N ALA A 452 8.80 7.18 -5.89
CA ALA A 452 7.75 6.84 -6.85
C ALA A 452 6.52 7.80 -6.80
N HIS A 453 6.42 8.60 -5.74
CA HIS A 453 5.36 9.61 -5.54
C HIS A 453 5.81 11.05 -5.82
N LEU A 454 7.01 11.24 -6.36
CA LEU A 454 7.48 12.57 -6.75
C LEU A 454 6.66 13.12 -7.90
N ALA A 455 6.35 14.41 -7.82
CA ALA A 455 5.73 15.12 -8.92
C ALA A 455 6.70 15.26 -10.12
N GLU A 456 6.14 15.32 -11.31
CA GLU A 456 6.92 15.43 -12.55
C GLU A 456 7.78 16.71 -12.53
N GLY A 457 9.06 16.55 -12.86
CA GLY A 457 10.02 17.66 -13.00
C GLY A 457 10.64 18.18 -11.70
N GLU A 458 10.26 17.65 -10.52
CA GLU A 458 10.88 18.08 -9.25
C GLU A 458 12.26 17.46 -9.02
N GLU A 459 12.39 16.17 -9.31
CA GLU A 459 13.59 15.36 -9.14
C GLU A 459 13.65 14.29 -10.25
N ASP A 460 14.72 13.53 -10.32
CA ASP A 460 14.82 12.30 -11.12
C ASP A 460 14.57 11.07 -10.24
N PRO A 461 13.35 10.51 -10.22
CA PRO A 461 13.02 9.37 -9.38
C PRO A 461 13.87 8.12 -9.68
N GLY A 462 14.22 7.92 -10.95
CA GLY A 462 15.04 6.79 -11.38
C GLY A 462 16.47 6.90 -10.87
N ALA A 463 17.10 8.07 -11.02
CA ALA A 463 18.45 8.31 -10.51
C ALA A 463 18.52 8.20 -8.98
N ILE A 464 17.49 8.65 -8.26
CA ILE A 464 17.43 8.51 -6.81
C ILE A 464 17.27 7.04 -6.41
N ALA A 465 16.36 6.30 -7.05
CA ALA A 465 16.17 4.88 -6.78
C ALA A 465 17.45 4.06 -7.09
N ALA A 466 18.14 4.37 -8.18
CA ALA A 466 19.43 3.77 -8.51
C ALA A 466 20.46 4.00 -7.40
N ALA A 467 20.60 5.25 -6.93
CA ALA A 467 21.53 5.58 -5.84
C ALA A 467 21.16 4.88 -4.52
N CYS A 468 19.87 4.69 -4.22
CA CYS A 468 19.40 3.90 -3.08
C CYS A 468 19.82 2.43 -3.20
N VAL A 469 19.64 1.82 -4.35
CA VAL A 469 20.07 0.44 -4.63
C VAL A 469 21.58 0.31 -4.53
N ASP A 470 22.34 1.23 -5.13
CA ASP A 470 23.80 1.28 -5.05
C ASP A 470 24.30 1.33 -3.61
N LEU A 471 23.70 2.18 -2.77
CA LEU A 471 24.04 2.28 -1.34
C LEU A 471 23.75 0.99 -0.58
N ALA A 472 22.63 0.32 -0.85
CA ALA A 472 22.29 -0.94 -0.20
C ALA A 472 23.25 -2.07 -0.59
N ILE A 473 23.67 -2.12 -1.86
CA ILE A 473 24.70 -3.06 -2.35
C ILE A 473 26.06 -2.71 -1.74
N LEU A 474 26.47 -1.45 -1.80
CA LEU A 474 27.76 -0.96 -1.33
C LEU A 474 28.02 -1.28 0.14
N THR A 475 26.98 -1.22 0.97
CA THR A 475 27.08 -1.48 2.41
C THR A 475 26.78 -2.92 2.80
N GLY A 476 26.40 -3.79 1.83
CA GLY A 476 26.07 -5.18 2.08
C GLY A 476 24.79 -5.40 2.86
N ASN A 477 23.81 -4.49 2.69
CA ASN A 477 22.52 -4.56 3.39
C ASN A 477 21.47 -5.39 2.64
N LEU A 478 21.68 -5.71 1.35
CA LEU A 478 20.74 -6.56 0.60
C LEU A 478 20.74 -8.00 1.13
N GLY A 479 19.55 -8.57 1.30
CA GLY A 479 19.38 -9.94 1.80
C GLY A 479 19.75 -10.13 3.27
N ARG A 480 19.95 -9.05 4.01
CA ARG A 480 20.29 -9.05 5.43
C ARG A 480 19.07 -8.69 6.27
N ALA A 481 18.78 -9.48 7.31
CA ALA A 481 17.68 -9.19 8.22
C ALA A 481 17.83 -7.78 8.86
N GLY A 482 16.76 -6.99 8.85
CA GLY A 482 16.74 -5.60 9.31
C GLY A 482 17.51 -4.62 8.41
N GLY A 483 17.94 -5.05 7.22
CA GLY A 483 18.57 -4.22 6.20
C GLY A 483 17.72 -4.10 4.95
N GLY A 484 18.37 -3.85 3.81
CA GLY A 484 17.73 -3.86 2.51
C GLY A 484 17.23 -2.51 1.99
N VAL A 485 16.46 -2.56 0.90
CA VAL A 485 15.86 -1.39 0.27
C VAL A 485 14.39 -1.64 -0.03
N ALA A 486 13.56 -0.67 0.32
CA ALA A 486 12.16 -0.60 -0.06
C ALA A 486 11.92 0.65 -0.89
N THR A 487 11.24 0.47 -2.00
CA THR A 487 10.79 1.53 -2.90
C THR A 487 9.31 1.32 -3.20
N PRO A 488 8.41 1.51 -2.19
CA PRO A 488 6.98 1.35 -2.42
C PRO A 488 6.51 2.21 -3.59
N ARG A 489 5.54 1.71 -4.33
CA ARG A 489 5.02 2.36 -5.54
C ARG A 489 3.68 3.04 -5.31
N GLY A 490 3.04 2.76 -4.18
CA GLY A 490 1.79 3.34 -3.75
C GLY A 490 0.55 2.47 -3.95
N PRO A 491 0.23 2.00 -5.16
CA PRO A 491 -0.96 1.17 -5.38
C PRO A 491 -0.95 -0.13 -4.56
N ALA A 492 -2.13 -0.52 -4.06
CA ALA A 492 -2.27 -1.57 -3.05
C ALA A 492 -1.72 -2.94 -3.44
N ASN A 493 -1.71 -3.27 -4.73
CA ASN A 493 -1.24 -4.56 -5.24
C ASN A 493 -0.15 -4.42 -6.31
N TYR A 494 0.63 -3.35 -6.29
CA TYR A 494 1.68 -3.15 -7.29
C TYR A 494 2.56 -4.40 -7.44
N GLN A 495 3.09 -4.92 -6.32
CA GLN A 495 3.98 -6.10 -6.35
C GLN A 495 3.26 -7.33 -6.91
N GLY A 496 2.01 -7.56 -6.55
CA GLY A 496 1.25 -8.69 -7.04
C GLY A 496 0.98 -8.63 -8.54
N VAL A 497 0.64 -7.45 -9.06
CA VAL A 497 0.43 -7.24 -10.50
C VAL A 497 1.73 -7.45 -11.29
N VAL A 498 2.88 -7.07 -10.72
CA VAL A 498 4.22 -7.40 -11.26
C VAL A 498 4.44 -8.91 -11.28
N ASP A 499 4.17 -9.58 -10.16
CA ASP A 499 4.36 -11.03 -10.02
C ASP A 499 3.45 -11.83 -10.95
N MET A 500 2.25 -11.32 -11.23
CA MET A 500 1.33 -11.89 -12.22
C MET A 500 1.77 -11.60 -13.66
N GLY A 501 2.88 -10.90 -13.86
CA GLY A 501 3.50 -10.66 -15.14
C GLY A 501 2.72 -9.73 -16.07
N ALA A 502 1.94 -8.79 -15.53
CA ALA A 502 1.33 -7.72 -16.31
C ALA A 502 2.42 -6.75 -16.83
N HIS A 503 3.20 -7.24 -17.80
CA HIS A 503 4.37 -6.57 -18.32
C HIS A 503 4.63 -7.04 -19.75
N PRO A 504 5.06 -6.16 -20.69
CA PRO A 504 5.19 -6.51 -22.11
C PRO A 504 6.19 -7.62 -22.43
N VAL A 505 7.19 -7.83 -21.57
CA VAL A 505 8.26 -8.83 -21.82
C VAL A 505 8.27 -9.98 -20.82
N ARG A 506 7.26 -10.10 -19.95
CA ARG A 506 7.24 -11.12 -18.89
C ARG A 506 5.94 -11.92 -18.86
N PHE A 507 6.05 -13.18 -18.47
CA PHE A 507 4.96 -14.05 -18.01
C PHE A 507 4.81 -13.98 -16.49
N PRO A 508 3.72 -14.52 -15.91
CA PRO A 508 3.59 -14.67 -14.47
C PRO A 508 4.80 -15.36 -13.84
N GLY A 509 5.21 -14.87 -12.65
CA GLY A 509 6.45 -15.27 -12.00
C GLY A 509 7.71 -14.53 -12.49
N GLY A 510 7.52 -13.47 -13.30
CA GLY A 510 8.62 -12.63 -13.78
C GLY A 510 9.45 -13.24 -14.92
N HIS A 511 9.05 -14.38 -15.45
CA HIS A 511 9.76 -15.09 -16.52
C HIS A 511 9.70 -14.34 -17.86
N ARG A 512 10.77 -14.38 -18.64
CA ARG A 512 10.80 -13.72 -19.97
C ARG A 512 9.90 -14.40 -20.97
N VAL A 513 9.11 -13.66 -21.74
CA VAL A 513 8.26 -14.21 -22.82
C VAL A 513 9.06 -14.87 -23.95
N ALA A 514 10.30 -14.46 -24.14
CA ALA A 514 11.22 -15.03 -25.13
C ALA A 514 11.72 -16.44 -24.75
N ASP A 515 11.59 -16.86 -23.47
CA ASP A 515 11.99 -18.18 -23.01
C ASP A 515 11.05 -19.25 -23.59
N PRO A 516 11.55 -20.20 -24.43
CA PRO A 516 10.71 -21.17 -25.11
C PRO A 516 10.11 -22.22 -24.18
N GLU A 517 10.81 -22.59 -23.08
CA GLU A 517 10.33 -23.60 -22.14
C GLU A 517 9.19 -23.03 -21.28
N ILE A 518 9.38 -21.82 -20.80
CA ILE A 518 8.36 -21.11 -20.04
C ILE A 518 7.14 -20.84 -20.92
N ARG A 519 7.34 -20.39 -22.16
CA ARG A 519 6.22 -20.17 -23.10
C ARG A 519 5.43 -21.45 -23.34
N ALA A 520 6.12 -22.57 -23.63
CA ALA A 520 5.46 -23.85 -23.82
C ALA A 520 4.63 -24.30 -22.60
N ARG A 521 5.09 -24.01 -21.38
CA ARG A 521 4.36 -24.29 -20.14
C ARG A 521 3.05 -23.50 -20.07
N PHE A 522 3.06 -22.19 -20.38
CA PHE A 522 1.86 -21.38 -20.41
C PHE A 522 0.96 -21.72 -21.60
N GLU A 523 1.50 -22.05 -22.77
CA GLU A 523 0.75 -22.56 -23.92
C GLU A 523 -0.06 -23.80 -23.56
N ALA A 524 0.58 -24.78 -22.93
CA ALA A 524 -0.09 -26.00 -22.51
C ALA A 524 -1.26 -25.76 -21.53
N ALA A 525 -1.12 -24.78 -20.63
CA ALA A 525 -2.16 -24.45 -19.66
C ALA A 525 -3.28 -23.58 -20.26
N TRP A 526 -2.92 -22.55 -21.01
CA TRP A 526 -3.86 -21.54 -21.46
C TRP A 526 -4.55 -21.90 -22.77
N LEU A 527 -3.80 -22.37 -23.78
CA LEU A 527 -4.38 -22.61 -25.11
C LEU A 527 -5.24 -23.87 -25.20
N ALA A 528 -5.08 -24.83 -24.27
CA ALA A 528 -5.95 -26.00 -24.18
C ALA A 528 -7.44 -25.64 -24.02
N ARG A 529 -7.75 -24.47 -23.48
CA ARG A 529 -9.11 -23.98 -23.25
C ARG A 529 -9.88 -23.62 -24.54
N TRP A 530 -9.20 -23.47 -25.68
CA TRP A 530 -9.85 -23.32 -26.97
C TRP A 530 -10.53 -24.61 -27.47
N GLY A 531 -10.07 -25.76 -26.99
CA GLY A 531 -10.53 -27.07 -27.49
C GLY A 531 -10.21 -27.25 -28.98
N ASP A 532 -11.04 -28.09 -29.65
CA ASP A 532 -10.86 -28.41 -31.08
C ASP A 532 -11.48 -27.36 -32.02
N ARG A 533 -11.88 -26.21 -31.53
CA ARG A 533 -12.52 -25.17 -32.34
C ARG A 533 -11.51 -24.56 -33.33
N ALA A 534 -11.91 -24.51 -34.60
CA ALA A 534 -11.11 -23.84 -35.64
C ALA A 534 -11.42 -22.36 -35.73
N THR A 535 -12.69 -21.98 -35.61
CA THR A 535 -13.23 -20.61 -35.62
C THR A 535 -14.42 -20.52 -34.68
N THR A 536 -14.72 -19.33 -34.18
CA THR A 536 -15.95 -19.08 -33.41
C THR A 536 -17.03 -18.49 -34.31
N SER A 537 -18.27 -18.47 -33.83
CA SER A 537 -19.43 -17.92 -34.56
C SER A 537 -19.27 -16.43 -34.92
N ASN A 538 -18.40 -15.71 -34.19
CA ASN A 538 -18.20 -14.24 -34.31
C ASN A 538 -16.96 -13.88 -35.16
N GLY A 539 -16.44 -14.80 -35.96
CA GLY A 539 -15.24 -14.56 -36.77
C GLY A 539 -13.93 -14.55 -35.98
N PHE A 540 -13.97 -14.83 -34.68
CA PHE A 540 -12.80 -14.87 -33.82
C PHE A 540 -11.92 -16.08 -34.19
N VAL A 541 -10.61 -15.84 -34.30
CA VAL A 541 -9.63 -16.89 -34.63
C VAL A 541 -8.95 -17.37 -33.36
N PRO A 542 -9.12 -18.65 -32.95
CA PRO A 542 -8.45 -19.19 -31.76
C PRO A 542 -6.93 -19.10 -31.86
N VAL A 543 -6.31 -18.54 -30.83
CA VAL A 543 -4.84 -18.48 -30.70
C VAL A 543 -4.28 -19.90 -30.56
N ARG A 544 -3.27 -20.24 -31.35
CA ARG A 544 -2.64 -21.57 -31.36
C ARG A 544 -1.22 -21.57 -30.78
N THR A 545 -0.59 -20.41 -30.73
CA THR A 545 0.73 -20.19 -30.12
C THR A 545 0.76 -18.85 -29.45
N LEU A 546 1.42 -18.74 -28.29
CA LEU A 546 1.63 -17.46 -27.63
C LEU A 546 2.74 -16.68 -28.33
N HIS A 547 2.56 -15.37 -28.39
CA HIS A 547 3.53 -14.48 -29.03
C HIS A 547 4.89 -14.55 -28.33
N ALA A 548 5.97 -14.75 -29.10
CA ALA A 548 7.33 -14.91 -28.57
C ALA A 548 8.08 -13.57 -28.44
N GLY A 549 7.59 -12.55 -29.14
CA GLY A 549 8.20 -11.22 -29.13
C GLY A 549 7.78 -10.40 -27.92
N ALA A 550 8.59 -9.40 -27.61
CA ALA A 550 8.26 -8.37 -26.63
C ALA A 550 7.05 -7.56 -27.07
N GLY A 551 6.13 -7.29 -26.14
CA GLY A 551 5.09 -6.30 -26.34
C GLY A 551 5.63 -4.88 -26.17
N HIS A 552 4.77 -3.90 -26.38
CA HIS A 552 5.06 -2.50 -26.09
C HIS A 552 4.73 -2.17 -24.63
N GLY A 553 5.66 -1.52 -23.92
CA GLY A 553 5.35 -0.78 -22.70
C GLY A 553 4.65 0.55 -23.03
N ILE A 554 4.24 1.31 -22.02
CA ILE A 554 3.43 2.54 -22.18
C ILE A 554 3.97 3.47 -23.27
N ASP A 555 5.27 3.78 -23.30
CA ASP A 555 5.86 4.66 -24.32
C ASP A 555 5.75 4.08 -25.74
N GLY A 556 5.97 2.77 -25.88
CA GLY A 556 5.80 2.06 -27.13
C GLY A 556 4.35 1.96 -27.58
N LEU A 557 3.41 1.79 -26.62
CA LEU A 557 1.97 1.79 -26.88
C LEU A 557 1.49 3.15 -27.39
N ILE A 558 1.91 4.24 -26.76
CA ILE A 558 1.60 5.60 -27.23
C ILE A 558 2.02 5.76 -28.70
N ALA A 559 3.26 5.41 -29.02
CA ALA A 559 3.76 5.50 -30.39
C ALA A 559 3.00 4.57 -31.36
N ALA A 560 2.63 3.36 -30.93
CA ALA A 560 1.87 2.40 -31.75
C ALA A 560 0.43 2.87 -32.00
N ILE A 561 -0.24 3.46 -31.01
CA ILE A 561 -1.56 4.09 -31.17
C ILE A 561 -1.45 5.26 -32.16
N GLU A 562 -0.42 6.08 -32.03
CA GLU A 562 -0.21 7.23 -32.93
C GLU A 562 0.00 6.85 -34.38
N ARG A 563 0.63 5.71 -34.67
CA ARG A 563 0.78 5.16 -36.00
C ARG A 563 -0.42 4.36 -36.50
N GLY A 564 -1.37 4.02 -35.66
CA GLY A 564 -2.48 3.13 -35.99
C GLY A 564 -2.13 1.64 -36.00
N ASP A 565 -1.01 1.25 -35.39
CA ASP A 565 -0.61 -0.16 -35.23
C ASP A 565 -1.46 -0.84 -34.15
N VAL A 566 -1.72 -0.14 -33.03
CA VAL A 566 -2.67 -0.54 -31.98
C VAL A 566 -3.96 0.25 -32.19
N THR A 567 -5.06 -0.44 -32.42
CA THR A 567 -6.35 0.14 -32.77
C THR A 567 -7.45 -0.12 -31.75
N ALA A 568 -7.27 -1.09 -30.83
CA ALA A 568 -8.20 -1.31 -29.74
C ALA A 568 -7.49 -1.57 -28.41
N MET A 569 -8.14 -1.15 -27.33
CA MET A 569 -7.65 -1.40 -25.97
C MET A 569 -8.77 -1.82 -25.02
N TYR A 570 -8.37 -2.63 -24.03
CA TYR A 570 -9.13 -2.88 -22.81
C TYR A 570 -8.31 -2.36 -21.62
N ILE A 571 -8.93 -1.53 -20.79
CA ILE A 571 -8.29 -0.97 -19.60
C ILE A 571 -9.13 -1.35 -18.38
N GLU A 572 -8.48 -2.01 -17.40
CA GLU A 572 -9.05 -2.20 -16.07
C GLU A 572 -8.54 -1.09 -15.16
N ASN A 573 -9.43 -0.15 -14.82
CA ASN A 573 -9.13 1.02 -14.00
C ASN A 573 -9.69 0.84 -12.58
N THR A 574 -8.87 0.32 -11.68
CA THR A 574 -9.25 0.14 -10.27
C THR A 574 -8.80 1.28 -9.38
N VAL A 575 -8.36 2.37 -9.96
CA VAL A 575 -7.72 3.46 -9.20
C VAL A 575 -8.70 4.06 -8.20
N ALA A 576 -8.50 3.76 -6.93
CA ALA A 576 -9.20 4.34 -5.80
C ALA A 576 -8.30 5.38 -5.11
N GLY A 577 -8.59 6.65 -5.28
CA GLY A 577 -8.06 7.72 -4.44
C GLY A 577 -6.69 8.27 -4.83
N ARG A 578 -5.62 7.90 -4.12
CA ARG A 578 -4.33 8.59 -4.12
C ARG A 578 -3.47 8.47 -5.38
N HIS A 579 -3.64 7.41 -6.17
CA HIS A 579 -2.69 7.02 -7.21
C HIS A 579 -3.28 7.09 -8.63
N ALA A 580 -4.34 7.88 -8.81
CA ALA A 580 -5.18 7.95 -10.00
C ALA A 580 -4.57 8.64 -11.22
N GLU A 581 -3.29 8.97 -11.19
CA GLU A 581 -2.67 9.71 -12.30
C GLU A 581 -2.26 8.76 -13.43
N ILE A 582 -2.98 8.85 -14.54
CA ILE A 582 -2.61 8.22 -15.79
C ILE A 582 -1.59 9.12 -16.50
N ASP A 583 -0.61 8.51 -17.17
CA ASP A 583 0.34 9.25 -18.00
C ASP A 583 -0.42 10.18 -18.97
N PRO A 584 -0.24 11.51 -18.91
CA PRO A 584 -0.98 12.45 -19.73
C PRO A 584 -0.78 12.22 -21.25
N ARG A 585 0.37 11.66 -21.65
CA ARG A 585 0.67 11.34 -23.05
C ARG A 585 -0.17 10.15 -23.52
N LEU A 586 -0.34 9.14 -22.67
CA LEU A 586 -1.24 8.02 -22.98
C LEU A 586 -2.68 8.53 -23.11
N TYR A 587 -3.14 9.31 -22.14
CA TYR A 587 -4.48 9.90 -22.18
C TYR A 587 -4.73 10.69 -23.49
N ALA A 588 -3.76 11.46 -23.95
CA ALA A 588 -3.85 12.21 -25.22
C ALA A 588 -3.87 11.32 -26.48
N ALA A 589 -3.32 10.11 -26.40
CA ALA A 589 -3.29 9.17 -27.52
C ALA A 589 -4.58 8.33 -27.64
N LEU A 590 -5.26 8.00 -26.52
CA LEU A 590 -6.45 7.13 -26.49
C LEU A 590 -7.57 7.52 -27.48
N PRO A 591 -7.89 8.80 -27.74
CA PRO A 591 -8.91 9.19 -28.72
C PRO A 591 -8.64 8.72 -30.17
N LYS A 592 -7.42 8.29 -30.49
CA LYS A 592 -7.05 7.75 -31.82
C LYS A 592 -7.42 6.29 -32.01
N LEU A 593 -7.80 5.59 -30.94
CA LEU A 593 -8.23 4.21 -30.99
C LEU A 593 -9.59 4.10 -31.74
N GLU A 594 -9.73 3.03 -32.50
CA GLU A 594 -11.00 2.65 -33.13
C GLU A 594 -11.99 2.13 -32.07
N PHE A 595 -11.50 1.43 -31.03
CA PHE A 595 -12.32 0.92 -29.94
C PHE A 595 -11.58 0.94 -28.59
N LEU A 596 -12.26 1.46 -27.57
CA LEU A 596 -11.77 1.51 -26.19
C LEU A 596 -12.84 1.00 -25.22
N ALA A 597 -12.58 -0.11 -24.56
CA ALA A 597 -13.38 -0.58 -23.42
C ALA A 597 -12.65 -0.32 -22.11
N VAL A 598 -13.36 0.21 -21.12
CA VAL A 598 -12.83 0.49 -19.79
C VAL A 598 -13.72 -0.13 -18.72
N ALA A 599 -13.13 -0.89 -17.82
CA ALA A 599 -13.78 -1.27 -16.57
C ALA A 599 -13.42 -0.25 -15.49
N ASP A 600 -14.41 0.39 -14.86
CA ASP A 600 -14.18 1.51 -13.94
C ASP A 600 -15.16 1.48 -12.76
N HIS A 601 -14.80 2.16 -11.67
CA HIS A 601 -15.62 2.26 -10.46
C HIS A 601 -16.65 3.40 -10.54
N TYR A 602 -16.34 4.47 -11.24
CA TYR A 602 -17.11 5.70 -11.26
C TYR A 602 -17.60 6.06 -12.66
N ALA A 603 -18.74 6.73 -12.72
CA ALA A 603 -19.40 7.09 -13.98
C ALA A 603 -18.64 8.21 -14.73
N ASP A 604 -18.09 9.17 -14.00
CA ASP A 604 -17.44 10.35 -14.58
C ASP A 604 -15.92 10.36 -14.29
N THR A 605 -15.20 9.48 -14.95
CA THR A 605 -13.73 9.44 -14.88
C THR A 605 -13.11 9.95 -16.19
N PRO A 606 -11.84 10.40 -16.17
CA PRO A 606 -11.14 10.76 -17.41
C PRO A 606 -11.14 9.65 -18.45
N LEU A 607 -10.91 8.40 -18.04
CA LEU A 607 -10.94 7.25 -18.95
C LEU A 607 -12.36 6.92 -19.42
N GLY A 608 -13.34 6.95 -18.52
CA GLY A 608 -14.74 6.69 -18.86
C GLY A 608 -15.28 7.67 -19.91
N ARG A 609 -14.84 8.94 -19.87
CA ARG A 609 -15.21 9.94 -20.89
C ARG A 609 -14.66 9.63 -22.29
N LEU A 610 -13.59 8.87 -22.40
CA LEU A 610 -12.99 8.48 -23.68
C LEU A 610 -13.44 7.10 -24.16
N ALA A 611 -13.89 6.23 -23.24
CA ALA A 611 -14.29 4.87 -23.52
C ALA A 611 -15.51 4.82 -24.47
N ASP A 612 -15.55 3.84 -25.37
CA ASP A 612 -16.74 3.49 -26.16
C ASP A 612 -17.72 2.68 -25.30
N VAL A 613 -17.19 1.80 -24.46
CA VAL A 613 -17.96 1.03 -23.47
C VAL A 613 -17.28 1.17 -22.12
N THR A 614 -18.06 1.57 -21.08
CA THR A 614 -17.61 1.55 -19.70
C THR A 614 -18.37 0.48 -18.93
N LEU A 615 -17.62 -0.39 -18.25
CA LEU A 615 -18.15 -1.54 -17.51
C LEU A 615 -18.01 -1.29 -16.00
N PRO A 616 -19.09 -1.41 -15.20
CA PRO A 616 -19.02 -1.17 -13.76
C PRO A 616 -18.18 -2.25 -13.05
N LEU A 617 -17.09 -1.80 -12.40
CA LEU A 617 -16.12 -2.62 -11.72
C LEU A 617 -16.35 -2.60 -10.21
N ALA A 618 -16.30 -3.75 -9.55
CA ALA A 618 -16.39 -3.87 -8.10
C ALA A 618 -15.12 -3.37 -7.42
N MET A 619 -15.29 -2.59 -6.35
CA MET A 619 -14.18 -2.10 -5.51
C MET A 619 -13.61 -3.20 -4.61
N SER A 620 -12.49 -2.94 -3.94
CA SER A 620 -11.80 -3.91 -3.09
C SER A 620 -12.69 -4.49 -1.97
N MET A 621 -13.59 -3.70 -1.37
CA MET A 621 -14.51 -4.19 -0.34
C MET A 621 -15.71 -4.97 -0.89
N GLU A 622 -15.93 -4.95 -2.20
CA GLU A 622 -17.07 -5.58 -2.89
C GLU A 622 -16.71 -6.91 -3.57
N LYS A 623 -15.46 -7.36 -3.46
CA LYS A 623 -14.97 -8.57 -4.14
C LYS A 623 -14.01 -9.39 -3.29
N ASP A 624 -13.86 -10.65 -3.65
CA ASP A 624 -12.82 -11.54 -3.14
C ASP A 624 -11.58 -11.50 -4.03
N GLY A 625 -10.41 -11.68 -3.41
CA GLY A 625 -9.13 -11.74 -4.12
C GLY A 625 -7.94 -11.86 -3.20
N THR A 626 -6.78 -11.57 -3.74
CA THR A 626 -5.54 -11.43 -2.96
C THR A 626 -4.76 -10.20 -3.41
N PHE A 627 -4.08 -9.57 -2.45
CA PHE A 627 -3.08 -8.54 -2.71
C PHE A 627 -1.71 -9.01 -2.24
N THR A 628 -0.67 -8.54 -2.90
CA THR A 628 0.71 -8.73 -2.48
C THR A 628 1.30 -7.36 -2.14
N SER A 629 1.56 -7.13 -0.86
CA SER A 629 2.13 -5.88 -0.35
C SER A 629 3.56 -5.63 -0.85
N PHE A 630 4.10 -4.44 -0.62
CA PHE A 630 5.45 -4.09 -1.11
C PHE A 630 6.54 -5.03 -0.56
N ASP A 631 6.33 -5.64 0.60
CA ASP A 631 7.21 -6.63 1.21
C ASP A 631 6.98 -8.07 0.70
N ARG A 632 6.15 -8.20 -0.34
CA ARG A 632 5.80 -9.46 -1.02
C ARG A 632 4.99 -10.44 -0.16
N THR A 633 4.27 -9.94 0.82
CA THR A 633 3.33 -10.75 1.58
C THR A 633 1.98 -10.79 0.86
N VAL A 634 1.62 -12.00 0.40
CA VAL A 634 0.30 -12.26 -0.19
C VAL A 634 -0.73 -12.35 0.91
N GLN A 635 -1.79 -11.58 0.80
CA GLN A 635 -2.83 -11.46 1.83
C GLN A 635 -4.22 -11.62 1.21
N ARG A 636 -5.17 -12.08 2.03
CA ARG A 636 -6.54 -12.36 1.63
C ARG A 636 -7.39 -11.09 1.64
N LEU A 637 -7.87 -10.66 0.46
CA LEU A 637 -8.94 -9.68 0.32
C LEU A 637 -10.29 -10.40 0.43
N ARG A 638 -11.17 -9.95 1.33
CA ARG A 638 -12.50 -10.54 1.53
C ARG A 638 -13.59 -9.54 1.20
N GLN A 639 -14.60 -10.01 0.49
CA GLN A 639 -15.79 -9.24 0.24
C GLN A 639 -16.52 -8.94 1.54
N ALA A 640 -16.66 -7.66 1.88
CA ALA A 640 -17.34 -7.18 3.07
C ALA A 640 -18.77 -6.70 2.79
N VAL A 641 -19.05 -6.23 1.58
CA VAL A 641 -20.35 -5.76 1.13
C VAL A 641 -20.64 -6.27 -0.29
N PRO A 642 -21.91 -6.42 -0.68
CA PRO A 642 -22.24 -6.74 -2.07
C PRO A 642 -21.82 -5.60 -3.00
N PRO A 643 -21.50 -5.91 -4.27
CA PRO A 643 -21.22 -4.89 -5.27
C PRO A 643 -22.39 -3.90 -5.45
N MET A 644 -22.06 -2.63 -5.66
CA MET A 644 -23.04 -1.58 -5.93
C MET A 644 -23.65 -1.74 -7.33
N GLY A 645 -24.97 -1.61 -7.42
CA GLY A 645 -25.69 -1.76 -8.70
C GLY A 645 -25.44 -3.13 -9.34
N GLU A 646 -24.98 -3.12 -10.57
CA GLU A 646 -24.60 -4.32 -11.32
C GLU A 646 -23.08 -4.47 -11.48
N ALA A 647 -22.27 -3.82 -10.63
CA ALA A 647 -20.82 -3.92 -10.70
C ALA A 647 -20.34 -5.38 -10.53
N LYS A 648 -19.31 -5.74 -11.26
CA LYS A 648 -18.72 -7.08 -11.26
C LYS A 648 -17.21 -7.03 -10.99
N SER A 649 -16.67 -8.14 -10.50
CA SER A 649 -15.21 -8.30 -10.41
C SER A 649 -14.55 -8.28 -11.80
N GLY A 650 -13.30 -7.89 -11.90
CA GLY A 650 -12.55 -8.01 -13.16
C GLY A 650 -12.48 -9.45 -13.66
N ILE A 651 -12.49 -10.45 -12.75
CA ILE A 651 -12.61 -11.87 -13.08
C ILE A 651 -13.88 -12.14 -13.88
N ASP A 652 -15.03 -11.71 -13.39
CA ASP A 652 -16.33 -11.96 -14.03
C ASP A 652 -16.43 -11.23 -15.37
N ILE A 653 -15.92 -10.01 -15.44
CA ILE A 653 -15.93 -9.19 -16.67
C ILE A 653 -15.10 -9.88 -17.75
N VAL A 654 -13.83 -10.13 -17.48
CA VAL A 654 -12.90 -10.74 -18.45
C VAL A 654 -13.37 -12.15 -18.85
N ALA A 655 -13.81 -12.96 -17.88
CA ALA A 655 -14.33 -14.30 -18.18
C ALA A 655 -15.61 -14.26 -19.04
N SER A 656 -16.49 -13.28 -18.84
CA SER A 656 -17.70 -13.13 -19.67
C SER A 656 -17.37 -12.77 -21.11
N ILE A 657 -16.46 -11.84 -21.32
CA ILE A 657 -15.97 -11.44 -22.66
C ILE A 657 -15.29 -12.64 -23.34
N ALA A 658 -14.37 -13.33 -22.64
CA ALA A 658 -13.64 -14.47 -23.18
C ALA A 658 -14.58 -15.64 -23.59
N ARG A 659 -15.59 -15.95 -22.78
CA ARG A 659 -16.60 -16.97 -23.11
C ARG A 659 -17.42 -16.58 -24.32
N ARG A 660 -17.77 -15.33 -24.49
CA ARG A 660 -18.48 -14.83 -25.67
C ARG A 660 -17.65 -14.96 -26.94
N MET A 661 -16.33 -14.84 -26.82
CA MET A 661 -15.37 -15.12 -27.90
C MET A 661 -15.14 -16.63 -28.14
N GLY A 662 -15.73 -17.50 -27.33
CA GLY A 662 -15.62 -18.96 -27.46
C GLY A 662 -14.47 -19.59 -26.69
N TYR A 663 -13.77 -18.84 -25.85
CA TYR A 663 -12.72 -19.37 -25.00
C TYR A 663 -13.29 -19.95 -23.70
N GLY A 664 -12.86 -21.15 -23.33
CA GLY A 664 -13.38 -21.89 -22.18
C GLY A 664 -12.83 -21.41 -20.84
N LEU A 665 -13.16 -20.19 -20.43
CA LEU A 665 -12.81 -19.66 -19.13
C LEU A 665 -13.96 -19.91 -18.14
N GLU A 666 -13.82 -20.97 -17.35
CA GLU A 666 -14.87 -21.46 -16.45
C GLU A 666 -14.73 -20.93 -15.02
N GLU A 667 -13.62 -20.32 -14.69
CA GLU A 667 -13.36 -19.74 -13.37
C GLU A 667 -14.34 -18.60 -13.09
N ARG A 668 -15.03 -18.70 -11.93
CA ARG A 668 -16.01 -17.72 -11.45
C ARG A 668 -15.63 -17.15 -10.09
N HIS A 669 -14.66 -17.76 -9.43
CA HIS A 669 -14.23 -17.35 -8.10
C HIS A 669 -12.72 -17.16 -8.06
N ALA A 670 -12.28 -16.13 -7.39
CA ALA A 670 -10.88 -15.80 -7.23
C ALA A 670 -10.06 -16.98 -6.67
N ALA A 671 -10.63 -17.81 -5.77
CA ALA A 671 -9.97 -19.02 -5.26
C ALA A 671 -9.61 -20.05 -6.34
N GLN A 672 -10.42 -20.17 -7.41
CA GLN A 672 -10.14 -21.08 -8.52
C GLN A 672 -8.96 -20.56 -9.35
N VAL A 673 -8.92 -19.25 -9.59
CA VAL A 673 -7.82 -18.57 -10.28
C VAL A 673 -6.53 -18.70 -9.47
N MET A 674 -6.59 -18.45 -8.15
CA MET A 674 -5.42 -18.63 -7.26
C MET A 674 -4.91 -20.08 -7.27
N SER A 675 -5.78 -21.06 -7.41
CA SER A 675 -5.35 -22.47 -7.53
C SER A 675 -4.53 -22.72 -8.80
N GLU A 676 -4.82 -22.03 -9.89
CA GLU A 676 -4.02 -22.08 -11.11
C GLU A 676 -2.70 -21.29 -10.93
N ILE A 677 -2.77 -20.08 -10.39
CA ILE A 677 -1.60 -19.27 -10.04
C ILE A 677 -0.63 -20.10 -9.19
N SER A 678 -1.11 -20.74 -8.14
CA SER A 678 -0.29 -21.58 -7.24
C SER A 678 0.44 -22.74 -7.94
N ARG A 679 -0.08 -23.21 -9.07
CA ARG A 679 0.56 -24.28 -9.87
C ARG A 679 1.52 -23.75 -10.94
N LEU A 680 1.23 -22.59 -11.50
CA LEU A 680 1.94 -22.09 -12.68
C LEU A 680 2.94 -20.98 -12.36
N VAL A 681 2.67 -20.17 -11.34
CA VAL A 681 3.48 -18.97 -11.05
C VAL A 681 4.59 -19.33 -10.06
N SER A 682 5.80 -19.08 -10.47
CA SER A 682 6.99 -19.30 -9.62
C SER A 682 6.90 -18.41 -8.36
N GLY A 683 7.24 -18.99 -7.21
CA GLY A 683 7.14 -18.31 -5.91
C GLY A 683 5.76 -18.41 -5.25
N TYR A 684 4.67 -18.60 -5.99
CA TYR A 684 3.31 -18.73 -5.44
C TYR A 684 2.92 -20.19 -5.12
N GLY A 685 3.84 -21.11 -5.22
CA GLY A 685 3.60 -22.52 -4.87
C GLY A 685 3.10 -22.69 -3.44
N GLY A 686 1.91 -23.29 -3.29
CA GLY A 686 1.27 -23.46 -1.99
C GLY A 686 0.54 -22.22 -1.43
N VAL A 687 0.45 -21.12 -2.14
CA VAL A 687 -0.45 -20.02 -1.80
C VAL A 687 -1.88 -20.48 -2.13
N THR A 688 -2.67 -20.68 -1.09
CA THR A 688 -4.08 -21.10 -1.20
C THR A 688 -4.93 -20.29 -0.25
N TYR A 689 -6.19 -20.08 -0.57
CA TYR A 689 -7.12 -19.36 0.29
C TYR A 689 -7.22 -19.97 1.69
N ALA A 690 -7.23 -21.30 1.80
CA ALA A 690 -7.26 -22.00 3.09
C ALA A 690 -6.02 -21.70 3.97
N ARG A 691 -4.85 -21.48 3.37
CA ARG A 691 -3.66 -21.06 4.12
C ARG A 691 -3.71 -19.57 4.45
N LEU A 692 -4.19 -18.74 3.54
CA LEU A 692 -4.33 -17.30 3.74
C LEU A 692 -5.35 -16.92 4.82
N GLU A 693 -6.29 -17.82 5.16
CA GLU A 693 -7.17 -17.63 6.34
C GLU A 693 -6.40 -17.61 7.67
N ARG A 694 -5.19 -18.15 7.71
CA ARG A 694 -4.33 -18.19 8.90
C ARG A 694 -3.39 -16.98 9.00
N GLY A 695 -3.25 -16.20 7.94
CA GLY A 695 -2.37 -15.04 7.84
C GLY A 695 -1.74 -14.88 6.46
N GLY A 696 -0.99 -13.81 6.26
CA GLY A 696 -0.25 -13.57 5.03
C GLY A 696 0.83 -14.61 4.76
N ILE A 697 1.18 -14.79 3.49
CA ILE A 697 2.24 -15.70 3.03
C ILE A 697 3.27 -14.88 2.27
N THR A 698 4.50 -14.80 2.77
CA THR A 698 5.59 -14.09 2.09
C THR A 698 6.12 -14.92 0.92
N VAL A 699 6.15 -14.33 -0.26
CA VAL A 699 6.72 -14.93 -1.47
C VAL A 699 8.22 -14.66 -1.50
N PRO A 700 9.07 -15.70 -1.64
CA PRO A 700 10.53 -15.52 -1.63
C PRO A 700 11.02 -14.75 -2.85
N THR A 701 12.05 -13.90 -2.67
CA THR A 701 12.72 -13.19 -3.77
C THR A 701 13.80 -13.98 -4.48
N GLY A 702 14.29 -15.08 -3.91
CA GLY A 702 15.55 -15.69 -4.33
C GLY A 702 16.79 -14.90 -3.86
N SER A 703 17.96 -15.27 -4.36
CA SER A 703 19.21 -14.55 -4.07
C SER A 703 19.41 -13.40 -5.06
N PHE A 704 19.60 -12.18 -4.58
CA PHE A 704 19.97 -11.05 -5.43
C PHE A 704 21.33 -11.23 -6.12
N ALA A 705 22.23 -12.04 -5.53
CA ALA A 705 23.52 -12.39 -6.14
C ALA A 705 23.34 -13.23 -7.39
N ASP A 706 22.43 -14.20 -7.36
CA ASP A 706 22.16 -15.10 -8.49
C ASP A 706 21.47 -14.39 -9.65
N GLU A 707 20.85 -13.24 -9.40
CA GLU A 707 20.14 -12.42 -10.38
C GLU A 707 20.94 -11.25 -10.92
N GLY A 708 22.22 -11.14 -10.54
CA GLY A 708 23.15 -10.16 -11.07
C GLY A 708 22.93 -8.75 -10.56
N ALA A 709 22.68 -8.57 -9.25
CA ALA A 709 22.65 -7.25 -8.63
C ALA A 709 23.97 -6.51 -8.86
N THR A 710 23.88 -5.27 -9.37
CA THR A 710 25.04 -4.46 -9.79
C THR A 710 24.92 -3.03 -9.28
N ILE A 711 26.07 -2.40 -9.04
CA ILE A 711 26.13 -0.96 -8.81
C ILE A 711 26.00 -0.24 -10.15
N LEU A 712 25.10 0.71 -10.23
CA LEU A 712 24.80 1.49 -11.43
C LEU A 712 25.74 2.70 -11.52
N ALA A 713 26.70 2.67 -12.45
CA ALA A 713 27.60 3.79 -12.69
C ALA A 713 26.95 4.85 -13.63
N PRO A 714 27.34 6.14 -13.55
CA PRO A 714 26.95 7.12 -14.54
C PRO A 714 27.45 6.71 -15.93
N GLY A 715 26.54 6.49 -16.86
CA GLY A 715 26.89 6.06 -18.23
C GLY A 715 26.48 4.63 -18.58
N GLY A 716 25.84 3.89 -17.69
CA GLY A 716 25.18 2.61 -18.01
C GLY A 716 26.06 1.36 -17.98
N GLU A 717 27.31 1.44 -17.53
CA GLU A 717 28.11 0.25 -17.25
C GLU A 717 27.99 -0.12 -15.76
N GLY A 718 27.25 -1.21 -15.49
CA GLY A 718 27.10 -1.76 -14.14
C GLY A 718 28.38 -2.48 -13.68
N MET A 719 28.78 -2.28 -12.43
CA MET A 719 29.87 -3.01 -11.81
C MET A 719 29.30 -4.11 -10.92
N SER A 720 29.60 -5.38 -11.17
CA SER A 720 29.19 -6.48 -10.31
C SER A 720 29.87 -6.35 -8.93
N GLY A 721 29.07 -6.30 -7.85
CA GLY A 721 29.57 -5.93 -6.53
C GLY A 721 29.24 -6.89 -5.39
N LEU A 722 28.56 -8.00 -5.63
CA LEU A 722 28.22 -8.92 -4.57
C LEU A 722 29.38 -9.90 -4.28
N SER A 723 29.86 -9.87 -3.04
CA SER A 723 30.84 -10.84 -2.54
C SER A 723 30.20 -12.24 -2.42
N PRO A 724 30.96 -13.32 -2.72
CA PRO A 724 30.49 -14.70 -2.49
C PRO A 724 30.06 -15.01 -1.05
N ALA A 725 30.40 -14.15 -0.09
CA ALA A 725 30.00 -14.30 1.31
C ALA A 725 28.49 -14.05 1.55
N LEU A 726 27.79 -13.41 0.63
CA LEU A 726 26.33 -13.14 0.74
C LEU A 726 25.47 -14.30 0.21
N SER A 727 26.05 -15.24 -0.55
CA SER A 727 25.31 -16.39 -1.09
C SER A 727 25.08 -17.52 -0.08
N GLY A 728 25.69 -17.48 1.10
CA GLY A 728 25.71 -18.56 2.09
C GLY A 728 24.81 -18.39 3.33
N ALA A 729 24.06 -17.31 3.46
CA ALA A 729 23.41 -16.95 4.73
C ALA A 729 21.94 -17.35 4.87
N ARG A 730 21.37 -18.14 3.95
CA ARG A 730 20.03 -18.77 4.13
C ARG A 730 20.03 -20.17 3.51
N ALA A 731 20.43 -21.16 4.30
CA ALA A 731 20.02 -22.55 4.14
C ALA A 731 18.94 -22.85 5.19
#